data_f0dd9085ddc7be7b8760b1eb41451051
#
_entry.id   f0dd9085ddc7be7b8760b1eb41451051
#
_cell.length_a   1.000
_cell.length_b   1.000
_cell.length_c   1.000
_cell.angle_alpha   90.00
_cell.angle_beta   90.00
_cell.angle_gamma   90.00
#
_symmetry.space_group_name_H-M   'P 1'
#
loop_
_entity.id
_entity.type
_entity.pdbx_description
1 polymer ?
#
loop_
_entity_poly.entity_id
_entity_poly.type
_entity_poly.pdbx_seq_one_letter_code
_entity_poly.pdbx_strand_id
1 'polypeptide(L)'
;MRRLLLFAVIVCLPLILSAQIQQGYVKTKGRMVNGQHVAGKGLPGATVNIQGGNSVGVKNANGSFSFAVPAKTYMVQSVQKKGYELVDADAVSKPYQHSANPLYLVMETPEQQMQDKLDAERKLRRTLQRQLQQREDEIDAMHATVEEKQRLLQQLYKDQENNEKLIADMAKEYSQMDYDQMDSLNQHISDAILNGRLMEADSLLRSKGDMKGRIAEIRKEQQAEAQEERELAQRQENLEISKEGTKKKLEDIAVDCYKFFDRFKLENQHDSASYYIELRAVLDTTNAEWQFDAARYFQKQNQFRKSRIYYERALEICRRLSLSNPQAYDPDVAMTLNNLAILYSDTQRLSESELMYKEALEIRRRLAQSNPQAYDPDVAQTLNNLAHLYQKTKCFSESELMYKEALEIRRRLAQFNPQAYEPDVAQTLNNLAALYYKTQCFTESEAMYKEALEIRRRLVQSNPQAYEPYVAQTLKNLADLYYKTQRFTEGEAEYKEALEIYHRLAQSNPQAYDPDVAQIQYRIGLLKMDMKCYEEAIPPFEEVLNIDRRIFKTNPAWIQRYENDLNYLNLLYYAVKNYLAVYQLHQEWLPIKKEKYEADPESLQSEYAGNLANHSWCCIFAKQYAEAEQYAREGLAIDSAQYFIYSNLAVALLFQGRYEEAEQIYRQYKDELKDSFLDDFKQYAEAGVIPEERKTDVERIKRLIEE
;
A
#
# COMPACT_ATOMS: atom_id res chain seq x y z
N MET A 1 -54.68 48.81 45.02
CA MET A 1 -53.23 48.93 44.84
C MET A 1 -52.37 47.91 45.58
N ARG A 2 -52.89 47.12 46.55
CA ARG A 2 -52.08 46.02 47.23
C ARG A 2 -52.18 44.66 46.61
N ARG A 3 -52.99 44.42 45.59
CA ARG A 3 -53.08 43.12 44.87
C ARG A 3 -52.34 43.12 43.52
N LEU A 4 -51.87 44.27 43.05
CA LEU A 4 -51.03 44.35 41.82
C LEU A 4 -49.52 44.29 42.09
N LEU A 5 -49.10 44.49 43.35
CA LEU A 5 -47.69 44.37 43.77
C LEU A 5 -47.28 42.94 44.13
N LEU A 6 -48.27 42.04 44.40
CA LEU A 6 -47.96 40.60 44.65
C LEU A 6 -47.82 39.80 43.34
N PHE A 7 -48.33 40.28 42.20
CA PHE A 7 -48.16 39.58 40.89
C PHE A 7 -46.89 39.99 40.20
N ALA A 8 -46.26 41.10 40.52
CA ALA A 8 -44.99 41.53 39.94
C ALA A 8 -43.78 40.91 40.65
N VAL A 9 -43.95 40.36 41.89
CA VAL A 9 -42.84 39.67 42.60
C VAL A 9 -42.79 38.19 42.30
N ILE A 10 -43.83 37.58 41.71
CA ILE A 10 -43.87 36.15 41.34
C ILE A 10 -43.39 35.95 39.89
N VAL A 11 -43.31 37.03 39.06
CA VAL A 11 -42.84 36.89 37.64
C VAL A 11 -41.37 37.24 37.50
N CYS A 12 -40.68 37.72 38.54
CA CYS A 12 -39.24 37.98 38.56
C CYS A 12 -38.44 37.08 39.54
N LEU A 13 -38.92 35.86 39.81
CA LEU A 13 -37.97 34.81 40.23
C LEU A 13 -37.14 34.49 39.02
N PRO A 14 -35.82 34.74 39.03
CA PRO A 14 -34.95 34.15 38.00
C PRO A 14 -35.20 32.65 38.07
N LEU A 15 -35.47 32.04 36.94
CA LEU A 15 -35.23 30.61 36.72
C LEU A 15 -33.76 30.40 37.11
N ILE A 16 -33.53 30.08 38.39
CA ILE A 16 -32.28 29.46 38.79
C ILE A 16 -32.33 28.11 38.09
N LEU A 17 -31.80 28.08 36.86
CA LEU A 17 -31.36 26.82 36.30
C LEU A 17 -30.43 26.21 37.36
N SER A 18 -30.92 25.21 38.08
CA SER A 18 -30.09 24.44 38.99
C SER A 18 -28.95 23.91 38.11
N ALA A 19 -27.77 24.49 38.27
CA ALA A 19 -26.60 24.06 37.53
C ALA A 19 -26.43 22.56 37.81
N GLN A 20 -26.56 21.75 36.78
CA GLN A 20 -26.37 20.30 36.88
C GLN A 20 -24.90 20.03 37.20
N ILE A 21 -24.63 19.17 38.17
CA ILE A 21 -23.26 18.86 38.60
C ILE A 21 -22.81 17.62 37.86
N GLN A 22 -21.78 17.75 37.03
CA GLN A 22 -21.11 16.65 36.38
C GLN A 22 -19.95 16.16 37.24
N GLN A 23 -19.88 14.86 37.47
CA GLN A 23 -18.73 14.22 38.07
C GLN A 23 -17.72 13.73 37.01
N GLY A 24 -16.45 13.67 37.37
CA GLY A 24 -15.40 13.14 36.50
C GLY A 24 -14.21 12.62 37.27
N TYR A 25 -13.33 11.95 36.56
CA TYR A 25 -12.07 11.42 37.06
C TYR A 25 -10.93 11.78 36.11
N VAL A 26 -9.78 12.15 36.68
CA VAL A 26 -8.50 12.21 35.99
C VAL A 26 -7.61 11.14 36.57
N LYS A 27 -7.21 10.17 35.74
CA LYS A 27 -6.46 9.00 36.18
C LYS A 27 -5.49 8.51 35.10
N THR A 28 -4.58 7.59 35.48
CA THR A 28 -3.80 6.81 34.51
C THR A 28 -4.68 5.75 33.88
N LYS A 29 -4.21 5.19 32.77
CA LYS A 29 -4.88 4.11 32.04
C LYS A 29 -4.88 2.81 32.85
N GLY A 30 -6.02 2.09 32.87
CA GLY A 30 -6.08 0.69 33.27
C GLY A 30 -5.39 -0.22 32.25
N ARG A 31 -4.79 -1.31 32.70
CA ARG A 31 -3.99 -2.21 31.85
C ARG A 31 -4.29 -3.68 32.16
N MET A 32 -4.07 -4.52 31.17
CA MET A 32 -3.99 -5.96 31.38
C MET A 32 -2.53 -6.39 31.59
N VAL A 33 -2.22 -7.02 32.71
CA VAL A 33 -0.88 -7.53 33.08
C VAL A 33 -1.00 -9.01 33.37
N ASN A 34 -0.37 -9.84 32.54
CA ASN A 34 -0.46 -11.32 32.66
C ASN A 34 -1.90 -11.85 32.71
N GLY A 35 -2.80 -11.27 31.93
CA GLY A 35 -4.21 -11.65 31.85
C GLY A 35 -5.08 -11.16 33.03
N GLN A 36 -4.56 -10.32 33.91
CA GLN A 36 -5.29 -9.71 35.01
C GLN A 36 -5.43 -8.20 34.80
N HIS A 37 -6.62 -7.66 35.07
CA HIS A 37 -6.87 -6.22 35.01
C HIS A 37 -6.22 -5.51 36.19
N VAL A 38 -5.44 -4.47 35.88
CA VAL A 38 -4.84 -3.57 36.87
C VAL A 38 -5.42 -2.17 36.64
N ALA A 39 -6.21 -1.69 37.60
CA ALA A 39 -6.89 -0.41 37.49
C ALA A 39 -5.89 0.77 37.45
N GLY A 40 -6.26 1.80 36.69
CA GLY A 40 -5.51 3.06 36.64
C GLY A 40 -5.57 3.81 37.98
N LYS A 41 -4.50 4.56 38.25
CA LYS A 41 -4.38 5.35 39.49
C LYS A 41 -4.92 6.75 39.27
N GLY A 42 -5.66 7.29 40.27
CA GLY A 42 -6.08 8.68 40.28
C GLY A 42 -4.90 9.65 40.22
N LEU A 43 -5.07 10.79 39.55
CA LEU A 43 -4.04 11.82 39.37
C LEU A 43 -4.42 13.11 40.12
N PRO A 44 -4.24 13.19 41.45
CA PRO A 44 -4.46 14.41 42.20
C PRO A 44 -3.49 15.52 41.74
N GLY A 45 -3.91 16.78 41.82
CA GLY A 45 -3.15 17.92 41.35
C GLY A 45 -3.21 18.13 39.83
N ALA A 46 -4.07 17.42 39.09
CA ALA A 46 -4.43 17.79 37.73
C ALA A 46 -5.42 18.97 37.75
N THR A 47 -5.46 19.72 36.65
CA THR A 47 -6.39 20.84 36.43
C THR A 47 -7.19 20.59 35.17
N VAL A 48 -8.51 20.65 35.26
CA VAL A 48 -9.43 20.46 34.12
C VAL A 48 -10.10 21.82 33.82
N ASN A 49 -9.96 22.30 32.60
CA ASN A 49 -10.58 23.53 32.13
C ASN A 49 -11.79 23.20 31.27
N ILE A 50 -12.95 23.74 31.63
CA ILE A 50 -14.22 23.53 30.91
C ILE A 50 -14.60 24.83 30.19
N GLN A 51 -15.08 24.70 28.94
CA GLN A 51 -15.51 25.85 28.14
C GLN A 51 -16.67 26.60 28.81
N GLY A 52 -16.49 27.88 29.02
CA GLY A 52 -17.51 28.75 29.69
C GLY A 52 -17.64 28.54 31.20
N GLY A 53 -16.73 27.74 31.80
CA GLY A 53 -16.70 27.43 33.22
C GLY A 53 -15.36 27.78 33.89
N ASN A 54 -15.28 27.56 35.20
CA ASN A 54 -14.05 27.75 35.98
C ASN A 54 -13.11 26.54 35.82
N SER A 55 -11.82 26.80 35.96
CA SER A 55 -10.81 25.76 36.13
C SER A 55 -11.07 24.90 37.38
N VAL A 56 -11.11 23.59 37.25
CA VAL A 56 -11.36 22.66 38.35
C VAL A 56 -10.08 21.90 38.70
N GLY A 57 -9.59 22.10 39.92
CA GLY A 57 -8.45 21.33 40.44
C GLY A 57 -8.89 19.99 41.00
N VAL A 58 -8.22 18.93 40.59
CA VAL A 58 -8.40 17.54 41.10
C VAL A 58 -7.69 17.41 42.45
N LYS A 59 -8.42 17.35 43.54
CA LYS A 59 -7.86 17.32 44.90
C LYS A 59 -7.81 15.88 45.47
N ASN A 60 -8.73 15.03 45.05
CA ASN A 60 -8.94 13.72 45.63
C ASN A 60 -7.87 12.71 45.13
N ALA A 61 -7.41 11.84 46.01
CA ALA A 61 -6.39 10.82 45.68
C ALA A 61 -6.85 9.82 44.61
N ASN A 62 -8.15 9.58 44.49
CA ASN A 62 -8.73 8.74 43.43
C ASN A 62 -8.91 9.48 42.09
N GLY A 63 -8.48 10.75 41.98
CA GLY A 63 -8.59 11.55 40.78
C GLY A 63 -9.97 12.17 40.50
N SER A 64 -10.93 12.04 41.44
CA SER A 64 -12.30 12.57 41.23
C SER A 64 -12.37 14.09 41.33
N PHE A 65 -13.24 14.70 40.51
CA PHE A 65 -13.59 16.11 40.50
C PHE A 65 -15.07 16.28 40.14
N SER A 66 -15.60 17.47 40.38
CA SER A 66 -16.96 17.81 40.00
C SER A 66 -17.04 19.28 39.56
N PHE A 67 -17.93 19.61 38.64
CA PHE A 67 -18.15 20.98 38.15
C PHE A 67 -19.61 21.21 37.76
N ALA A 68 -20.01 22.46 37.80
CA ALA A 68 -21.34 22.88 37.35
C ALA A 68 -21.33 22.99 35.82
N VAL A 69 -22.28 22.36 35.16
CA VAL A 69 -22.43 22.41 33.70
C VAL A 69 -23.34 23.60 33.35
N PRO A 70 -22.83 24.58 32.56
CA PRO A 70 -23.59 25.78 32.23
C PRO A 70 -24.67 25.55 31.17
N ALA A 71 -24.64 24.43 30.46
CA ALA A 71 -25.58 24.08 29.41
C ALA A 71 -25.75 22.54 29.33
N LYS A 72 -26.69 22.07 28.50
CA LYS A 72 -26.88 20.60 28.27
C LYS A 72 -25.65 19.92 27.71
N THR A 73 -24.85 20.66 26.97
CA THR A 73 -23.55 20.18 26.42
C THR A 73 -22.42 21.08 26.93
N TYR A 74 -21.25 20.48 27.12
CA TYR A 74 -20.03 21.18 27.56
C TYR A 74 -18.81 20.59 26.81
N MET A 75 -17.74 21.39 26.77
CA MET A 75 -16.46 20.95 26.22
C MET A 75 -15.35 21.04 27.27
N VAL A 76 -14.47 20.06 27.29
CA VAL A 76 -13.20 20.15 28.02
C VAL A 76 -12.22 20.90 27.14
N GLN A 77 -11.71 22.04 27.59
CA GLN A 77 -10.76 22.86 26.84
C GLN A 77 -9.32 22.37 27.01
N SER A 78 -8.98 21.96 28.21
CA SER A 78 -7.66 21.38 28.48
C SER A 78 -7.67 20.56 29.78
N VAL A 79 -6.76 19.61 29.85
CA VAL A 79 -6.41 18.88 31.07
C VAL A 79 -4.91 19.03 31.26
N GLN A 80 -4.48 19.48 32.41
CA GLN A 80 -3.08 19.78 32.67
C GLN A 80 -2.60 19.05 33.94
N LYS A 81 -1.51 18.35 33.80
CA LYS A 81 -0.74 17.74 34.89
C LYS A 81 0.74 17.69 34.50
N LYS A 82 1.62 18.21 35.33
CA LYS A 82 3.06 18.26 35.04
C LYS A 82 3.60 16.82 34.78
N GLY A 83 4.21 16.63 33.62
CA GLY A 83 4.80 15.35 33.21
C GLY A 83 3.80 14.32 32.66
N TYR A 84 2.55 14.70 32.39
CA TYR A 84 1.51 13.85 31.85
C TYR A 84 0.85 14.48 30.63
N GLU A 85 0.45 13.65 29.68
CA GLU A 85 -0.30 14.03 28.47
C GLU A 85 -1.59 13.21 28.39
N LEU A 86 -2.62 13.73 27.73
CA LEU A 86 -3.84 12.98 27.44
C LEU A 86 -3.54 11.80 26.52
N VAL A 87 -4.09 10.63 26.88
CA VAL A 87 -4.02 9.44 26.03
C VAL A 87 -4.92 9.61 24.81
N ASP A 88 -6.13 10.16 25.00
CA ASP A 88 -7.03 10.55 23.92
C ASP A 88 -6.97 12.07 23.76
N ALA A 89 -6.25 12.53 22.73
CA ALA A 89 -6.12 13.96 22.44
C ALA A 89 -7.47 14.61 22.08
N ASP A 90 -8.41 13.84 21.53
CA ASP A 90 -9.73 14.32 21.11
C ASP A 90 -10.66 14.60 22.31
N ALA A 91 -10.29 14.12 23.51
CA ALA A 91 -11.04 14.37 24.74
C ALA A 91 -11.22 15.87 25.06
N VAL A 92 -10.36 16.74 24.52
CA VAL A 92 -10.44 18.21 24.67
C VAL A 92 -11.09 18.94 23.49
N SER A 93 -11.52 18.21 22.46
CA SER A 93 -12.08 18.80 21.23
C SER A 93 -13.52 18.37 20.94
N LYS A 94 -14.03 17.37 21.64
CA LYS A 94 -15.40 16.86 21.45
C LYS A 94 -16.39 17.43 22.48
N PRO A 95 -17.66 17.65 22.08
CA PRO A 95 -18.71 18.03 23.01
C PRO A 95 -19.14 16.83 23.87
N TYR A 96 -19.33 17.08 25.15
CA TYR A 96 -19.89 16.13 26.10
C TYR A 96 -21.32 16.57 26.50
N GLN A 97 -22.21 15.60 26.70
CA GLN A 97 -23.52 15.84 27.30
C GLN A 97 -23.43 15.60 28.80
N HIS A 98 -24.19 16.40 29.55
CA HIS A 98 -24.37 16.12 30.99
C HIS A 98 -25.04 14.75 31.15
N SER A 99 -24.43 13.85 31.90
CA SER A 99 -24.99 12.53 32.19
C SER A 99 -24.73 12.11 33.64
N ALA A 100 -25.47 11.08 34.09
CA ALA A 100 -25.22 10.46 35.38
C ALA A 100 -23.87 9.69 35.39
N ASN A 101 -23.35 9.35 34.22
CA ASN A 101 -22.05 8.70 34.11
C ASN A 101 -20.92 9.73 34.30
N PRO A 102 -19.89 9.39 35.09
CA PRO A 102 -18.76 10.30 35.27
C PRO A 102 -17.93 10.47 33.99
N LEU A 103 -17.40 11.67 33.79
CA LEU A 103 -16.41 11.94 32.74
C LEU A 103 -15.06 11.33 33.12
N TYR A 104 -14.47 10.53 32.24
CA TYR A 104 -13.12 9.98 32.42
C TYR A 104 -12.11 10.68 31.52
N LEU A 105 -11.05 11.22 32.13
CA LEU A 105 -9.93 11.87 31.43
C LEU A 105 -8.66 11.09 31.80
N VAL A 106 -8.12 10.39 30.81
CA VAL A 106 -6.98 9.49 31.01
C VAL A 106 -5.70 10.18 30.57
N MET A 107 -4.71 10.23 31.46
CA MET A 107 -3.40 10.84 31.21
C MET A 107 -2.27 9.87 31.51
N GLU A 108 -1.22 9.91 30.73
CA GLU A 108 -0.01 9.12 30.93
C GLU A 108 1.25 9.96 30.70
N THR A 109 2.40 9.49 31.18
CA THR A 109 3.66 10.12 30.80
C THR A 109 3.99 9.79 29.33
N PRO A 110 4.67 10.69 28.61
CA PRO A 110 5.09 10.43 27.22
C PRO A 110 5.91 9.13 27.08
N GLU A 111 6.78 8.84 28.06
CA GLU A 111 7.59 7.62 28.05
C GLU A 111 6.72 6.39 28.17
N GLN A 112 5.66 6.42 29.02
CA GLN A 112 4.75 5.30 29.19
C GLN A 112 3.88 5.10 27.96
N GLN A 113 3.38 6.17 27.32
CA GLN A 113 2.62 6.08 26.07
C GLN A 113 3.47 5.45 24.96
N MET A 114 4.74 5.87 24.85
CA MET A 114 5.67 5.31 23.88
C MET A 114 5.96 3.83 24.17
N GLN A 115 6.17 3.48 25.44
CA GLN A 115 6.44 2.08 25.85
C GLN A 115 5.22 1.19 25.54
N ASP A 116 4.01 1.64 25.88
CA ASP A 116 2.77 0.91 25.61
C ASP A 116 2.59 0.65 24.10
N LYS A 117 2.90 1.66 23.26
CA LYS A 117 2.86 1.55 21.80
C LYS A 117 3.87 0.51 21.29
N LEU A 118 5.12 0.59 21.74
CA LEU A 118 6.18 -0.34 21.33
C LEU A 118 5.86 -1.78 21.78
N ASP A 119 5.28 -1.96 22.95
CA ASP A 119 4.89 -3.27 23.45
C ASP A 119 3.70 -3.86 22.67
N ALA A 120 2.71 -3.04 22.32
CA ALA A 120 1.60 -3.44 21.46
C ALA A 120 2.10 -3.82 20.06
N GLU A 121 2.95 -3.00 19.45
CA GLU A 121 3.55 -3.27 18.14
C GLU A 121 4.34 -4.61 18.15
N ARG A 122 5.15 -4.83 19.17
CA ARG A 122 5.95 -6.05 19.32
C ARG A 122 5.07 -7.30 19.47
N LYS A 123 3.97 -7.20 20.21
CA LYS A 123 3.00 -8.29 20.38
C LYS A 123 2.27 -8.59 19.06
N LEU A 124 1.78 -7.58 18.37
CA LEU A 124 1.10 -7.71 17.08
C LEU A 124 2.02 -8.31 16.00
N ARG A 125 3.29 -7.88 15.92
CA ARG A 125 4.29 -8.47 15.00
C ARG A 125 4.51 -9.96 15.26
N ARG A 126 4.65 -10.35 16.53
CA ARG A 126 4.79 -11.77 16.89
C ARG A 126 3.55 -12.58 16.51
N THR A 127 2.37 -12.01 16.64
CA THR A 127 1.11 -12.66 16.26
C THR A 127 1.06 -12.88 14.75
N LEU A 128 1.36 -11.83 13.98
CA LEU A 128 1.39 -11.91 12.51
C LEU A 128 2.42 -12.94 12.02
N GLN A 129 3.62 -12.94 12.58
CA GLN A 129 4.65 -13.92 12.22
C GLN A 129 4.23 -15.37 12.49
N ARG A 130 3.57 -15.65 13.63
CA ARG A 130 3.06 -17.00 13.92
C ARG A 130 1.97 -17.43 12.95
N GLN A 131 1.07 -16.52 12.59
CA GLN A 131 0.01 -16.82 11.63
C GLN A 131 0.55 -17.05 10.24
N LEU A 132 1.54 -16.27 9.83
CA LEU A 132 2.23 -16.48 8.57
C LEU A 132 2.81 -17.88 8.50
N GLN A 133 3.60 -18.27 9.52
CA GLN A 133 4.21 -19.60 9.59
C GLN A 133 3.15 -20.71 9.57
N GLN A 134 2.07 -20.53 10.33
CA GLN A 134 0.98 -21.52 10.34
C GLN A 134 0.33 -21.64 8.94
N ARG A 135 0.12 -20.54 8.24
CA ARG A 135 -0.46 -20.54 6.88
C ARG A 135 0.51 -21.12 5.84
N GLU A 136 1.80 -20.85 5.97
CA GLU A 136 2.84 -21.50 5.15
C GLU A 136 2.80 -23.02 5.35
N ASP A 137 2.80 -23.49 6.60
CA ASP A 137 2.73 -24.91 6.95
C ASP A 137 1.42 -25.56 6.42
N GLU A 138 0.29 -24.85 6.51
CA GLU A 138 -1.01 -25.30 5.96
C GLU A 138 -0.96 -25.43 4.43
N ILE A 139 -0.38 -24.46 3.73
CA ILE A 139 -0.22 -24.47 2.27
C ILE A 139 0.72 -25.61 1.87
N ASP A 140 1.80 -25.81 2.59
CA ASP A 140 2.75 -26.90 2.34
C ASP A 140 2.12 -28.28 2.56
N ALA A 141 1.23 -28.42 3.53
CA ALA A 141 0.50 -29.65 3.82
C ALA A 141 -0.66 -29.94 2.84
N MET A 142 -1.11 -28.98 2.04
CA MET A 142 -2.21 -29.17 1.09
C MET A 142 -1.89 -30.20 0.01
N HIS A 143 -2.86 -31.02 -0.36
CA HIS A 143 -2.81 -31.87 -1.57
C HIS A 143 -3.13 -31.05 -2.83
N ALA A 144 -2.25 -30.09 -3.14
CA ALA A 144 -2.38 -29.17 -4.27
C ALA A 144 -1.15 -29.24 -5.17
N THR A 145 -1.27 -28.78 -6.41
CA THR A 145 -0.12 -28.70 -7.32
C THR A 145 0.94 -27.71 -6.82
N VAL A 146 2.16 -27.84 -7.30
CA VAL A 146 3.25 -26.93 -6.92
C VAL A 146 2.91 -25.48 -7.30
N GLU A 147 2.26 -25.30 -8.47
CA GLU A 147 1.82 -24.00 -8.97
C GLU A 147 0.73 -23.38 -8.08
N GLU A 148 -0.24 -24.18 -7.62
CA GLU A 148 -1.29 -23.70 -6.70
C GLU A 148 -0.71 -23.30 -5.35
N LYS A 149 0.22 -24.10 -4.81
CA LYS A 149 0.92 -23.75 -3.56
C LYS A 149 1.72 -22.45 -3.69
N GLN A 150 2.46 -22.28 -4.77
CA GLN A 150 3.23 -21.07 -5.03
C GLN A 150 2.32 -19.83 -5.17
N ARG A 151 1.18 -19.96 -5.85
CA ARG A 151 0.21 -18.88 -5.97
C ARG A 151 -0.37 -18.47 -4.60
N LEU A 152 -0.70 -19.46 -3.76
CA LEU A 152 -1.22 -19.21 -2.40
C LEU A 152 -0.16 -18.55 -1.51
N LEU A 153 1.10 -18.99 -1.60
CA LEU A 153 2.21 -18.37 -0.88
C LEU A 153 2.45 -16.92 -1.32
N GLN A 154 2.41 -16.63 -2.61
CA GLN A 154 2.55 -15.24 -3.09
C GLN A 154 1.42 -14.33 -2.60
N GLN A 155 0.19 -14.82 -2.63
CA GLN A 155 -0.93 -14.06 -2.09
C GLN A 155 -0.74 -13.81 -0.59
N LEU A 156 -0.35 -14.83 0.16
CA LEU A 156 -0.09 -14.76 1.59
C LEU A 156 0.96 -13.69 1.95
N TYR A 157 2.03 -13.63 1.21
CA TYR A 157 3.11 -12.66 1.48
C TYR A 157 2.77 -11.22 1.03
N LYS A 158 2.02 -11.07 -0.06
CA LYS A 158 1.49 -9.75 -0.46
C LYS A 158 0.54 -9.18 0.60
N ASP A 159 -0.27 -10.06 1.18
CA ASP A 159 -1.19 -9.69 2.25
C ASP A 159 -0.41 -9.36 3.54
N GLN A 160 0.72 -10.03 3.79
CA GLN A 160 1.62 -9.72 4.91
C GLN A 160 2.23 -8.31 4.77
N GLU A 161 2.70 -7.91 3.60
CA GLU A 161 3.23 -6.56 3.38
C GLU A 161 2.19 -5.47 3.71
N ASN A 162 0.93 -5.70 3.33
CA ASN A 162 -0.17 -4.82 3.69
C ASN A 162 -0.41 -4.78 5.21
N ASN A 163 -0.25 -5.91 5.89
CA ASN A 163 -0.46 -6.02 7.34
C ASN A 163 0.66 -5.38 8.16
N GLU A 164 1.89 -5.33 7.67
CA GLU A 164 3.00 -4.62 8.33
C GLU A 164 2.69 -3.12 8.52
N LYS A 165 2.10 -2.48 7.50
CA LYS A 165 1.64 -1.08 7.59
C LYS A 165 0.50 -0.89 8.59
N LEU A 166 -0.33 -1.92 8.75
CA LEU A 166 -1.45 -1.93 9.65
C LEU A 166 -1.05 -2.07 11.12
N ILE A 167 0.05 -2.78 11.40
CA ILE A 167 0.52 -3.00 12.78
C ILE A 167 0.77 -1.68 13.50
N ALA A 168 1.31 -0.67 12.82
CA ALA A 168 1.57 0.63 13.45
C ALA A 168 0.28 1.34 13.88
N ASP A 169 -0.78 1.26 13.06
CA ASP A 169 -2.09 1.85 13.35
C ASP A 169 -2.77 1.09 14.50
N MET A 170 -2.80 -0.25 14.43
CA MET A 170 -3.35 -1.09 15.50
C MET A 170 -2.58 -0.93 16.81
N ALA A 171 -1.25 -0.88 16.77
CA ALA A 171 -0.43 -0.67 17.96
C ALA A 171 -0.74 0.66 18.63
N LYS A 172 -0.98 1.73 17.83
CA LYS A 172 -1.42 3.00 18.35
C LYS A 172 -2.78 2.87 19.05
N GLU A 173 -3.77 2.27 18.40
CA GLU A 173 -5.12 2.08 18.96
C GLU A 173 -5.10 1.27 20.24
N TYR A 174 -4.51 0.07 20.22
CA TYR A 174 -4.43 -0.79 21.40
C TYR A 174 -3.58 -0.20 22.54
N SER A 175 -2.58 0.62 22.22
CA SER A 175 -1.78 1.32 23.24
C SER A 175 -2.55 2.43 23.95
N GLN A 176 -3.61 2.97 23.33
CA GLN A 176 -4.45 4.02 23.91
C GLN A 176 -5.65 3.47 24.69
N MET A 177 -5.95 2.17 24.59
CA MET A 177 -7.08 1.55 25.30
C MET A 177 -6.94 1.68 26.82
N ASP A 178 -7.98 2.21 27.47
CA ASP A 178 -8.11 2.22 28.93
C ASP A 178 -9.00 1.06 29.38
N TYR A 179 -8.38 0.03 29.94
CA TYR A 179 -9.07 -1.17 30.38
C TYR A 179 -10.06 -0.90 31.53
N ASP A 180 -9.92 0.20 32.27
CA ASP A 180 -10.89 0.60 33.29
C ASP A 180 -12.27 0.99 32.73
N GLN A 181 -12.32 1.40 31.44
CA GLN A 181 -13.54 1.77 30.74
C GLN A 181 -14.23 0.60 30.06
N MET A 182 -13.65 -0.59 30.12
CA MET A 182 -14.15 -1.79 29.48
C MET A 182 -14.79 -2.74 30.49
N ASP A 183 -15.84 -3.45 30.08
CA ASP A 183 -16.30 -4.61 30.82
C ASP A 183 -15.24 -5.73 30.80
N SER A 184 -15.34 -6.64 31.78
CA SER A 184 -14.39 -7.75 31.96
C SER A 184 -14.25 -8.60 30.69
N LEU A 185 -15.32 -8.83 29.94
CA LEU A 185 -15.28 -9.63 28.71
C LEU A 185 -14.50 -8.92 27.62
N ASN A 186 -14.73 -7.62 27.42
CA ASN A 186 -13.97 -6.79 26.46
C ASN A 186 -12.49 -6.67 26.83
N GLN A 187 -12.17 -6.55 28.11
CA GLN A 187 -10.78 -6.58 28.61
C GLN A 187 -10.06 -7.86 28.16
N HIS A 188 -10.69 -9.04 28.36
CA HIS A 188 -10.12 -10.33 27.97
C HIS A 188 -10.02 -10.50 26.46
N ILE A 189 -11.02 -10.04 25.71
CA ILE A 189 -10.99 -10.07 24.25
C ILE A 189 -9.80 -9.26 23.71
N SER A 190 -9.65 -8.03 24.18
CA SER A 190 -8.56 -7.14 23.74
C SER A 190 -7.18 -7.70 24.10
N ASP A 191 -7.04 -8.26 25.31
CA ASP A 191 -5.81 -8.94 25.73
C ASP A 191 -5.52 -10.21 24.91
N ALA A 192 -6.54 -10.99 24.59
CA ALA A 192 -6.40 -12.18 23.76
C ALA A 192 -5.93 -11.83 22.34
N ILE A 193 -6.50 -10.79 21.71
CA ILE A 193 -6.10 -10.31 20.39
C ILE A 193 -4.64 -9.85 20.41
N LEU A 194 -4.25 -8.98 21.33
CA LEU A 194 -2.89 -8.47 21.46
C LEU A 194 -1.84 -9.57 21.64
N ASN A 195 -2.18 -10.61 22.40
CA ASN A 195 -1.26 -11.71 22.68
C ASN A 195 -1.34 -12.87 21.66
N GLY A 196 -2.09 -12.69 20.55
CA GLY A 196 -2.20 -13.67 19.48
C GLY A 196 -3.03 -14.91 19.82
N ARG A 197 -3.86 -14.86 20.87
CA ARG A 197 -4.77 -15.92 21.26
C ARG A 197 -6.12 -15.78 20.53
N LEU A 198 -6.05 -15.79 19.19
CA LEU A 198 -7.18 -15.39 18.33
C LEU A 198 -8.37 -16.35 18.41
N MET A 199 -8.14 -17.66 18.60
CA MET A 199 -9.23 -18.62 18.80
C MET A 199 -9.98 -18.35 20.13
N GLU A 200 -9.28 -17.96 21.18
CA GLU A 200 -9.87 -17.54 22.44
C GLU A 200 -10.64 -16.23 22.24
N ALA A 201 -10.06 -15.25 21.58
CA ALA A 201 -10.74 -13.99 21.24
C ALA A 201 -12.01 -14.24 20.43
N ASP A 202 -11.96 -15.12 19.44
CA ASP A 202 -13.13 -15.51 18.62
C ASP A 202 -14.21 -16.18 19.49
N SER A 203 -13.82 -17.11 20.34
CA SER A 203 -14.75 -17.78 21.27
C SER A 203 -15.44 -16.78 22.21
N LEU A 204 -14.66 -15.84 22.78
CA LEU A 204 -15.19 -14.78 23.64
C LEU A 204 -16.10 -13.82 22.89
N LEU A 205 -15.74 -13.43 21.65
CA LEU A 205 -16.58 -12.59 20.81
C LEU A 205 -17.89 -13.29 20.43
N ARG A 206 -17.82 -14.58 20.09
CA ARG A 206 -19.01 -15.39 19.77
C ARG A 206 -19.90 -15.63 21.00
N SER A 207 -19.32 -15.65 22.21
CA SER A 207 -20.11 -15.78 23.44
C SER A 207 -21.06 -14.60 23.67
N LYS A 208 -20.82 -13.46 23.01
CA LYS A 208 -21.74 -12.32 23.00
C LYS A 208 -23.00 -12.54 22.15
N GLY A 209 -23.10 -13.69 21.47
CA GLY A 209 -24.25 -14.10 20.70
C GLY A 209 -24.21 -13.68 19.22
N ASP A 210 -25.27 -14.06 18.50
CA ASP A 210 -25.41 -13.71 17.09
C ASP A 210 -25.53 -12.20 16.89
N MET A 211 -24.57 -11.60 16.18
CA MET A 211 -24.53 -10.18 15.92
C MET A 211 -25.76 -9.68 15.14
N LYS A 212 -26.22 -10.46 14.17
CA LYS A 212 -27.44 -10.11 13.40
C LYS A 212 -28.70 -10.15 14.28
N GLY A 213 -28.80 -11.16 15.14
CA GLY A 213 -29.88 -11.27 16.11
C GLY A 213 -29.89 -10.09 17.08
N ARG A 214 -28.72 -9.72 17.63
CA ARG A 214 -28.57 -8.54 18.51
C ARG A 214 -28.93 -7.23 17.79
N ILE A 215 -28.52 -7.07 16.53
CA ILE A 215 -28.89 -5.90 15.72
C ILE A 215 -30.40 -5.86 15.43
N ALA A 216 -30.98 -7.02 15.10
CA ALA A 216 -32.41 -7.10 14.80
C ALA A 216 -33.25 -6.80 16.06
N GLU A 217 -32.80 -7.26 17.22
CA GLU A 217 -33.44 -6.96 18.51
C GLU A 217 -33.42 -5.48 18.84
N ILE A 218 -32.23 -4.83 18.73
CA ILE A 218 -32.09 -3.40 18.96
C ILE A 218 -32.90 -2.58 17.94
N ARG A 219 -32.93 -2.99 16.64
CA ARG A 219 -33.77 -2.33 15.65
C ARG A 219 -35.25 -2.46 15.94
N LYS A 220 -35.68 -3.59 16.48
CA LYS A 220 -37.07 -3.79 16.94
C LYS A 220 -37.38 -2.90 18.15
N GLU A 221 -36.44 -2.79 19.10
CA GLU A 221 -36.53 -1.85 20.23
C GLU A 221 -36.66 -0.41 19.72
N GLN A 222 -35.79 0.00 18.79
CA GLN A 222 -35.84 1.35 18.18
C GLN A 222 -37.15 1.62 17.41
N GLN A 223 -37.69 0.60 16.71
CA GLN A 223 -38.98 0.76 16.04
C GLN A 223 -40.15 0.88 17.05
N ALA A 224 -40.08 0.12 18.14
CA ALA A 224 -41.03 0.25 19.23
C ALA A 224 -40.93 1.61 19.92
N GLU A 225 -39.69 2.07 20.20
CA GLU A 225 -39.43 3.41 20.72
C GLU A 225 -39.96 4.50 19.79
N ALA A 226 -39.74 4.36 18.44
CA ALA A 226 -40.24 5.31 17.44
C ALA A 226 -41.78 5.30 17.32
N GLN A 227 -42.40 4.19 17.65
CA GLN A 227 -43.85 4.10 17.69
C GLN A 227 -44.41 4.70 18.98
N GLU A 228 -43.77 4.46 20.13
CA GLU A 228 -44.05 5.10 21.39
C GLU A 228 -43.85 6.65 21.35
N GLU A 229 -42.83 7.09 20.59
CA GLU A 229 -42.63 8.55 20.37
C GLU A 229 -43.83 9.24 19.69
N ARG A 230 -44.53 8.53 18.80
CA ARG A 230 -45.77 9.04 18.19
C ARG A 230 -46.95 9.09 19.21
N GLU A 231 -46.89 8.25 20.21
CA GLU A 231 -47.90 8.15 21.26
C GLU A 231 -47.51 8.96 22.55
N LEU A 232 -46.21 9.26 22.71
CA LEU A 232 -45.64 9.77 23.95
C LEU A 232 -44.99 11.16 23.87
N ALA A 233 -45.50 12.05 23.01
CA ALA A 233 -45.14 13.47 23.08
C ALA A 233 -45.28 14.10 24.50
N GLN A 234 -45.83 13.38 25.44
CA GLN A 234 -46.01 13.78 26.86
C GLN A 234 -45.00 13.16 27.86
N ARG A 235 -44.10 12.25 27.45
CA ARG A 235 -43.17 11.60 28.37
C ARG A 235 -41.70 11.79 27.97
N GLN A 236 -41.33 12.98 27.52
CA GLN A 236 -39.99 13.29 26.95
C GLN A 236 -38.81 13.02 27.90
N GLU A 237 -38.96 13.13 29.20
CA GLU A 237 -37.85 13.04 30.15
C GLU A 237 -37.36 11.59 30.40
N ASN A 238 -38.28 10.61 30.36
CA ASN A 238 -37.91 9.19 30.49
C ASN A 238 -37.42 8.57 29.19
N LEU A 239 -37.71 9.17 28.05
CA LEU A 239 -37.34 8.68 26.73
C LEU A 239 -35.87 8.92 26.42
N GLU A 240 -35.28 10.04 26.90
CA GLU A 240 -33.87 10.38 26.70
C GLU A 240 -32.96 9.35 27.36
N ILE A 241 -33.29 8.86 28.54
CA ILE A 241 -32.51 7.84 29.27
C ILE A 241 -32.53 6.48 28.52
N SER A 242 -33.69 6.11 27.94
CA SER A 242 -33.86 4.90 27.16
C SER A 242 -33.10 4.98 25.84
N LYS A 243 -33.12 6.13 25.13
CA LYS A 243 -32.37 6.38 23.90
C LYS A 243 -30.86 6.30 24.10
N GLU A 244 -30.35 6.87 25.19
CA GLU A 244 -28.93 6.79 25.55
C GLU A 244 -28.51 5.34 25.80
N GLY A 245 -29.37 4.55 26.47
CA GLY A 245 -29.15 3.12 26.66
C GLY A 245 -29.09 2.31 25.34
N THR A 246 -30.01 2.61 24.41
CA THR A 246 -30.03 1.96 23.08
C THR A 246 -28.81 2.37 22.25
N LYS A 247 -28.44 3.64 22.28
CA LYS A 247 -27.23 4.15 21.62
C LYS A 247 -25.98 3.46 22.13
N LYS A 248 -25.86 3.32 23.44
CA LYS A 248 -24.73 2.61 24.04
C LYS A 248 -24.65 1.15 23.59
N LYS A 249 -25.77 0.44 23.52
CA LYS A 249 -25.81 -0.95 22.98
C LYS A 249 -25.35 -0.99 21.52
N LEU A 250 -25.73 -0.03 20.69
CA LEU A 250 -25.24 0.05 19.29
C LEU A 250 -23.75 0.34 19.22
N GLU A 251 -23.23 1.21 20.08
CA GLU A 251 -21.79 1.52 20.19
C GLU A 251 -21.02 0.26 20.62
N ASP A 252 -21.51 -0.51 21.59
CA ASP A 252 -20.89 -1.77 22.02
C ASP A 252 -20.83 -2.79 20.88
N ILE A 253 -21.91 -2.92 20.09
CA ILE A 253 -21.94 -3.80 18.91
C ILE A 253 -20.98 -3.30 17.85
N ALA A 254 -20.88 -2.00 17.63
CA ALA A 254 -19.96 -1.40 16.67
C ALA A 254 -18.49 -1.66 17.05
N VAL A 255 -18.17 -1.59 18.33
CA VAL A 255 -16.84 -1.97 18.86
C VAL A 255 -16.56 -3.46 18.59
N ASP A 256 -17.53 -4.33 18.81
CA ASP A 256 -17.35 -5.75 18.53
C ASP A 256 -17.17 -6.02 17.03
N CYS A 257 -17.94 -5.35 16.17
CA CYS A 257 -17.74 -5.40 14.72
C CYS A 257 -16.31 -4.98 14.32
N TYR A 258 -15.79 -3.92 14.95
CA TYR A 258 -14.43 -3.43 14.65
C TYR A 258 -13.35 -4.42 15.11
N LYS A 259 -13.53 -5.07 16.28
CA LYS A 259 -12.61 -6.12 16.73
C LYS A 259 -12.61 -7.35 15.80
N PHE A 260 -13.78 -7.77 15.32
CA PHE A 260 -13.86 -8.83 14.30
C PHE A 260 -13.19 -8.40 13.00
N PHE A 261 -13.43 -7.18 12.55
CA PHE A 261 -12.79 -6.61 11.39
C PHE A 261 -11.26 -6.66 11.51
N ASP A 262 -10.68 -6.16 12.61
CA ASP A 262 -9.23 -6.15 12.83
C ASP A 262 -8.67 -7.58 12.90
N ARG A 263 -9.37 -8.50 13.55
CA ARG A 263 -8.99 -9.91 13.60
C ARG A 263 -8.91 -10.51 12.20
N PHE A 264 -9.99 -10.41 11.40
CA PHE A 264 -10.04 -10.99 10.06
C PHE A 264 -9.06 -10.34 9.09
N LYS A 265 -8.77 -9.08 9.31
CA LYS A 265 -7.74 -8.35 8.56
C LYS A 265 -6.32 -8.86 8.88
N LEU A 266 -6.03 -9.21 10.15
CA LEU A 266 -4.78 -9.88 10.53
C LEU A 266 -4.67 -11.30 9.97
N GLU A 267 -5.80 -11.98 9.82
CA GLU A 267 -5.87 -13.32 9.23
C GLU A 267 -5.94 -13.31 7.68
N ASN A 268 -5.84 -12.14 7.04
CA ASN A 268 -6.00 -11.94 5.59
C ASN A 268 -7.33 -12.47 5.03
N GLN A 269 -8.38 -12.55 5.86
CA GLN A 269 -9.72 -12.96 5.46
C GLN A 269 -10.54 -11.75 5.00
N HIS A 270 -10.25 -11.28 3.79
CA HIS A 270 -10.79 -10.01 3.27
C HIS A 270 -12.31 -9.97 3.17
N ASP A 271 -12.98 -11.08 2.85
CA ASP A 271 -14.45 -11.14 2.76
C ASP A 271 -15.10 -10.95 4.13
N SER A 272 -14.55 -11.62 5.16
CA SER A 272 -15.02 -11.48 6.54
C SER A 272 -14.74 -10.09 7.09
N ALA A 273 -13.55 -9.54 6.83
CA ALA A 273 -13.21 -8.17 7.22
C ALA A 273 -14.15 -7.15 6.54
N SER A 274 -14.42 -7.31 5.24
CA SER A 274 -15.37 -6.49 4.48
C SER A 274 -16.77 -6.52 5.09
N TYR A 275 -17.23 -7.70 5.47
CA TYR A 275 -18.54 -7.88 6.11
C TYR A 275 -18.67 -7.09 7.42
N TYR A 276 -17.69 -7.21 8.32
CA TYR A 276 -17.78 -6.58 9.63
C TYR A 276 -17.58 -5.06 9.60
N ILE A 277 -16.70 -4.53 8.74
CA ILE A 277 -16.56 -3.07 8.60
C ILE A 277 -17.81 -2.44 7.96
N GLU A 278 -18.42 -3.12 6.99
CA GLU A 278 -19.67 -2.69 6.37
C GLU A 278 -20.83 -2.77 7.37
N LEU A 279 -20.89 -3.83 8.17
CA LEU A 279 -21.89 -3.99 9.23
C LEU A 279 -21.81 -2.85 10.24
N ARG A 280 -20.57 -2.49 10.69
CA ARG A 280 -20.34 -1.34 11.57
C ARG A 280 -20.90 -0.05 10.95
N ALA A 281 -20.59 0.20 9.67
CA ALA A 281 -21.03 1.43 8.99
C ALA A 281 -22.55 1.54 8.81
N VAL A 282 -23.27 0.42 8.77
CA VAL A 282 -24.75 0.44 8.65
C VAL A 282 -25.49 0.45 10.00
N LEU A 283 -24.81 0.20 11.12
CA LEU A 283 -25.39 0.31 12.46
C LEU A 283 -25.85 1.75 12.77
N ASP A 284 -25.02 2.71 12.40
CA ASP A 284 -25.35 4.12 12.47
C ASP A 284 -24.88 4.84 11.21
N THR A 285 -25.82 5.08 10.30
CA THR A 285 -25.55 5.79 9.05
C THR A 285 -25.30 7.27 9.24
N THR A 286 -25.40 7.79 10.45
CA THR A 286 -25.13 9.19 10.81
C THR A 286 -23.77 9.37 11.51
N ASN A 287 -23.04 8.28 11.73
CA ASN A 287 -21.71 8.30 12.29
C ASN A 287 -20.65 8.47 11.17
N ALA A 288 -20.06 9.65 11.09
CA ALA A 288 -19.09 9.99 10.04
C ALA A 288 -17.83 9.10 10.08
N GLU A 289 -17.32 8.81 11.27
CA GLU A 289 -16.11 8.01 11.48
C GLU A 289 -16.30 6.59 10.94
N TRP A 290 -17.43 5.95 11.24
CA TRP A 290 -17.68 4.57 10.78
C TRP A 290 -17.85 4.50 9.26
N GLN A 291 -18.47 5.53 8.65
CA GLN A 291 -18.51 5.65 7.19
C GLN A 291 -17.10 5.84 6.60
N PHE A 292 -16.30 6.70 7.21
CA PHE A 292 -14.93 6.98 6.76
C PHE A 292 -14.03 5.75 6.86
N ASP A 293 -14.08 4.98 7.95
CA ASP A 293 -13.32 3.75 8.13
C ASP A 293 -13.66 2.71 7.06
N ALA A 294 -14.95 2.53 6.80
CA ALA A 294 -15.40 1.63 5.73
C ALA A 294 -14.89 2.09 4.36
N ALA A 295 -14.97 3.38 4.07
CA ALA A 295 -14.47 3.97 2.83
C ALA A 295 -12.98 3.70 2.63
N ARG A 296 -12.17 3.97 3.66
CA ARG A 296 -10.72 3.77 3.65
C ARG A 296 -10.34 2.30 3.46
N TYR A 297 -11.06 1.38 4.10
CA TYR A 297 -10.84 -0.04 3.93
C TYR A 297 -11.16 -0.49 2.51
N PHE A 298 -12.32 -0.13 1.97
CA PHE A 298 -12.70 -0.50 0.60
C PHE A 298 -11.78 0.10 -0.46
N GLN A 299 -11.23 1.31 -0.23
CA GLN A 299 -10.21 1.88 -1.11
C GLN A 299 -8.95 1.01 -1.16
N LYS A 300 -8.44 0.56 0.00
CA LYS A 300 -7.28 -0.33 0.08
C LYS A 300 -7.51 -1.69 -0.60
N GLN A 301 -8.77 -2.15 -0.66
CA GLN A 301 -9.17 -3.37 -1.35
C GLN A 301 -9.51 -3.16 -2.84
N ASN A 302 -9.22 -1.98 -3.40
CA ASN A 302 -9.56 -1.59 -4.77
C ASN A 302 -11.09 -1.67 -5.08
N GLN A 303 -11.94 -1.71 -4.05
CA GLN A 303 -13.40 -1.66 -4.19
C GLN A 303 -13.87 -0.20 -4.29
N PHE A 304 -13.39 0.51 -5.30
CA PHE A 304 -13.52 1.97 -5.44
C PHE A 304 -14.97 2.46 -5.45
N ARG A 305 -15.91 1.69 -6.01
CA ARG A 305 -17.33 2.05 -6.02
C ARG A 305 -17.93 2.10 -4.60
N LYS A 306 -17.62 1.09 -3.77
CA LYS A 306 -18.06 1.06 -2.37
C LYS A 306 -17.38 2.17 -1.57
N SER A 307 -16.06 2.30 -1.70
CA SER A 307 -15.28 3.34 -1.04
C SER A 307 -15.88 4.73 -1.28
N ARG A 308 -16.22 5.05 -2.53
CA ARG A 308 -16.83 6.34 -2.88
C ARG A 308 -18.13 6.59 -2.13
N ILE A 309 -19.03 5.62 -2.12
CA ILE A 309 -20.34 5.76 -1.45
C ILE A 309 -20.16 6.10 0.04
N TYR A 310 -19.23 5.43 0.70
CA TYR A 310 -18.97 5.65 2.12
C TYR A 310 -18.25 6.97 2.38
N TYR A 311 -17.30 7.40 1.54
CA TYR A 311 -16.70 8.74 1.67
C TYR A 311 -17.72 9.86 1.43
N GLU A 312 -18.58 9.73 0.41
CA GLU A 312 -19.62 10.74 0.12
C GLU A 312 -20.58 10.87 1.31
N ARG A 313 -20.97 9.76 1.95
CA ARG A 313 -21.78 9.77 3.17
C ARG A 313 -21.05 10.43 4.35
N ALA A 314 -19.80 10.04 4.59
CA ALA A 314 -18.99 10.65 5.64
C ALA A 314 -18.89 12.16 5.44
N LEU A 315 -18.61 12.60 4.21
CA LEU A 315 -18.53 14.02 3.87
C LEU A 315 -19.83 14.78 4.11
N GLU A 316 -20.97 14.20 3.73
CA GLU A 316 -22.28 14.79 3.95
C GLU A 316 -22.54 15.00 5.45
N ILE A 317 -22.23 13.99 6.27
CA ILE A 317 -22.40 14.05 7.72
C ILE A 317 -21.47 15.11 8.32
N CYS A 318 -20.18 15.09 7.98
CA CYS A 318 -19.20 16.06 8.47
C CYS A 318 -19.59 17.48 8.09
N ARG A 319 -20.01 17.72 6.84
CA ARG A 319 -20.50 19.04 6.40
C ARG A 319 -21.70 19.52 7.20
N ARG A 320 -22.66 18.64 7.46
CA ARG A 320 -23.85 18.97 8.27
C ARG A 320 -23.46 19.32 9.70
N LEU A 321 -22.53 18.57 10.30
CA LEU A 321 -22.03 18.83 11.65
C LEU A 321 -21.19 20.11 11.70
N SER A 322 -20.40 20.40 10.69
CA SER A 322 -19.60 21.61 10.56
C SER A 322 -20.47 22.88 10.52
N LEU A 323 -21.69 22.82 9.98
CA LEU A 323 -22.63 23.96 10.03
C LEU A 323 -22.97 24.41 11.48
N SER A 324 -22.98 23.46 12.42
CA SER A 324 -23.25 23.74 13.83
C SER A 324 -22.01 24.02 14.66
N ASN A 325 -20.88 23.39 14.31
CA ASN A 325 -19.61 23.57 14.99
C ASN A 325 -18.42 23.40 13.98
N PRO A 326 -18.10 24.48 13.22
CA PRO A 326 -17.03 24.43 12.23
C PRO A 326 -15.68 24.07 12.84
N GLN A 327 -15.38 24.58 14.03
CA GLN A 327 -14.07 24.34 14.67
C GLN A 327 -13.84 22.89 15.02
N ALA A 328 -14.88 22.13 15.33
CA ALA A 328 -14.79 20.71 15.66
C ALA A 328 -14.78 19.81 14.41
N TYR A 329 -15.53 20.18 13.37
CA TYR A 329 -15.79 19.25 12.24
C TYR A 329 -15.17 19.67 10.90
N ASP A 330 -14.68 20.90 10.76
CA ASP A 330 -13.93 21.31 9.55
C ASP A 330 -12.68 20.45 9.31
N PRO A 331 -11.93 19.99 10.34
CA PRO A 331 -10.84 19.05 10.14
C PRO A 331 -11.30 17.76 9.47
N ASP A 332 -12.43 17.19 9.89
CA ASP A 332 -12.98 15.94 9.33
C ASP A 332 -13.52 16.14 7.91
N VAL A 333 -14.14 17.31 7.64
CA VAL A 333 -14.54 17.68 6.27
C VAL A 333 -13.31 17.69 5.37
N ALA A 334 -12.25 18.39 5.77
CA ALA A 334 -11.03 18.50 4.96
C ALA A 334 -10.31 17.15 4.79
N MET A 335 -10.26 16.33 5.84
CA MET A 335 -9.69 14.98 5.78
C MET A 335 -10.48 14.09 4.80
N THR A 336 -11.81 14.11 4.88
CA THR A 336 -12.68 13.31 4.02
C THR A 336 -12.57 13.76 2.56
N LEU A 337 -12.56 15.06 2.30
CA LEU A 337 -12.34 15.64 0.97
C LEU A 337 -10.99 15.22 0.38
N ASN A 338 -9.91 15.28 1.16
CA ASN A 338 -8.58 14.87 0.71
C ASN A 338 -8.55 13.39 0.33
N ASN A 339 -9.17 12.50 1.11
CA ASN A 339 -9.20 11.07 0.80
C ASN A 339 -10.11 10.76 -0.40
N LEU A 340 -11.25 11.45 -0.52
CA LEU A 340 -12.12 11.33 -1.69
C LEU A 340 -11.41 11.85 -2.96
N ALA A 341 -10.60 12.89 -2.85
CA ALA A 341 -9.76 13.38 -3.95
C ALA A 341 -8.73 12.32 -4.39
N ILE A 342 -8.08 11.62 -3.46
CA ILE A 342 -7.18 10.50 -3.79
C ILE A 342 -7.97 9.43 -4.57
N LEU A 343 -9.13 9.02 -4.06
CA LEU A 343 -9.99 8.02 -4.73
C LEU A 343 -10.39 8.44 -6.15
N TYR A 344 -10.75 9.71 -6.36
CA TYR A 344 -11.05 10.23 -7.67
C TYR A 344 -9.84 10.25 -8.60
N SER A 345 -8.64 10.58 -8.08
CA SER A 345 -7.39 10.50 -8.85
C SER A 345 -7.05 9.06 -9.26
N ASP A 346 -7.27 8.08 -8.36
CA ASP A 346 -7.04 6.65 -8.63
C ASP A 346 -8.01 6.10 -9.68
N THR A 347 -9.23 6.63 -9.70
CA THR A 347 -10.27 6.25 -10.67
C THR A 347 -10.32 7.14 -11.92
N GLN A 348 -9.26 7.90 -12.20
CA GLN A 348 -9.09 8.79 -13.35
C GLN A 348 -10.14 9.93 -13.44
N ARG A 349 -10.82 10.26 -12.36
CA ARG A 349 -11.75 11.39 -12.25
C ARG A 349 -10.99 12.65 -11.80
N LEU A 350 -10.09 13.12 -12.66
CA LEU A 350 -9.06 14.09 -12.28
C LEU A 350 -9.63 15.48 -11.96
N SER A 351 -10.70 15.90 -12.64
CA SER A 351 -11.35 17.19 -12.38
C SER A 351 -12.05 17.23 -11.03
N GLU A 352 -12.73 16.15 -10.67
CA GLU A 352 -13.39 16.04 -9.37
C GLU A 352 -12.33 15.91 -8.24
N SER A 353 -11.24 15.20 -8.50
CA SER A 353 -10.11 15.12 -7.58
C SER A 353 -9.55 16.52 -7.27
N GLU A 354 -9.33 17.35 -8.30
CA GLU A 354 -8.84 18.72 -8.15
C GLU A 354 -9.77 19.57 -7.30
N LEU A 355 -11.07 19.48 -7.58
CA LEU A 355 -12.08 20.24 -6.82
C LEU A 355 -12.05 19.89 -5.33
N MET A 356 -12.01 18.60 -5.00
CA MET A 356 -11.97 18.13 -3.62
C MET A 356 -10.67 18.54 -2.91
N TYR A 357 -9.52 18.45 -3.58
CA TYR A 357 -8.26 18.93 -2.98
C TYR A 357 -8.25 20.41 -2.73
N LYS A 358 -8.78 21.23 -3.65
CA LYS A 358 -8.85 22.68 -3.48
C LYS A 358 -9.74 23.06 -2.30
N GLU A 359 -10.91 22.44 -2.17
CA GLU A 359 -11.80 22.65 -1.04
C GLU A 359 -11.13 22.22 0.28
N ALA A 360 -10.50 21.04 0.32
CA ALA A 360 -9.76 20.57 1.49
C ALA A 360 -8.64 21.54 1.89
N LEU A 361 -7.90 22.05 0.90
CA LEU A 361 -6.80 22.98 1.12
C LEU A 361 -7.29 24.32 1.68
N GLU A 362 -8.39 24.83 1.16
CA GLU A 362 -9.00 26.08 1.67
C GLU A 362 -9.39 25.95 3.15
N ILE A 363 -10.06 24.86 3.51
CA ILE A 363 -10.44 24.59 4.90
C ILE A 363 -9.19 24.46 5.78
N ARG A 364 -8.21 23.66 5.38
CA ARG A 364 -6.96 23.44 6.14
C ARG A 364 -6.16 24.72 6.32
N ARG A 365 -6.06 25.56 5.29
CA ARG A 365 -5.42 26.89 5.40
C ARG A 365 -6.12 27.79 6.40
N ARG A 366 -7.47 27.81 6.41
CA ARG A 366 -8.24 28.57 7.38
C ARG A 366 -7.99 28.05 8.81
N LEU A 367 -7.94 26.74 9.01
CA LEU A 367 -7.62 26.13 10.30
C LEU A 367 -6.19 26.45 10.74
N ALA A 368 -5.22 26.41 9.82
CA ALA A 368 -3.83 26.73 10.08
C ALA A 368 -3.60 28.19 10.48
N GLN A 369 -4.47 29.14 10.04
CA GLN A 369 -4.41 30.53 10.52
C GLN A 369 -4.64 30.63 12.02
N SER A 370 -5.50 29.77 12.59
CA SER A 370 -5.79 29.76 14.02
C SER A 370 -4.82 28.89 14.83
N ASN A 371 -4.35 27.79 14.26
CA ASN A 371 -3.40 26.88 14.90
C ASN A 371 -2.43 26.27 13.85
N PRO A 372 -1.37 27.01 13.48
CA PRO A 372 -0.41 26.54 12.48
C PRO A 372 0.25 25.22 12.88
N GLN A 373 0.59 25.06 14.16
CA GLN A 373 1.30 23.87 14.64
C GLN A 373 0.48 22.58 14.47
N ALA A 374 -0.84 22.67 14.59
CA ALA A 374 -1.73 21.52 14.42
C ALA A 374 -2.05 21.22 12.95
N TYR A 375 -2.21 22.27 12.10
CA TYR A 375 -2.78 22.10 10.77
C TYR A 375 -1.82 22.34 9.60
N ASP A 376 -0.65 22.95 9.83
CA ASP A 376 0.39 23.08 8.77
C ASP A 376 0.83 21.73 8.19
N PRO A 377 0.97 20.63 8.98
CA PRO A 377 1.26 19.32 8.42
C PRO A 377 0.21 18.87 7.38
N ASP A 378 -1.06 19.11 7.68
CA ASP A 378 -2.18 18.76 6.81
C ASP A 378 -2.26 19.63 5.56
N VAL A 379 -1.97 20.94 5.69
CA VAL A 379 -1.84 21.84 4.54
C VAL A 379 -0.76 21.33 3.59
N ALA A 380 0.43 21.02 4.12
CA ALA A 380 1.55 20.52 3.33
C ALA A 380 1.23 19.17 2.65
N GLN A 381 0.51 18.30 3.34
CA GLN A 381 0.07 17.02 2.76
C GLN A 381 -0.88 17.24 1.59
N THR A 382 -1.91 18.11 1.74
CA THR A 382 -2.85 18.39 0.64
C THR A 382 -2.16 19.04 -0.54
N LEU A 383 -1.25 19.97 -0.30
CA LEU A 383 -0.43 20.61 -1.34
C LEU A 383 0.39 19.57 -2.10
N ASN A 384 1.04 18.64 -1.40
CA ASN A 384 1.82 17.58 -2.02
C ASN A 384 0.93 16.65 -2.88
N ASN A 385 -0.27 16.31 -2.42
CA ASN A 385 -1.20 15.48 -3.17
C ASN A 385 -1.76 16.22 -4.40
N LEU A 386 -2.11 17.48 -4.26
CA LEU A 386 -2.58 18.33 -5.37
C LEU A 386 -1.46 18.54 -6.40
N ALA A 387 -0.23 18.73 -5.96
CA ALA A 387 0.94 18.81 -6.84
C ALA A 387 1.10 17.53 -7.68
N HIS A 388 0.94 16.36 -7.05
CA HIS A 388 0.98 15.09 -7.76
C HIS A 388 -0.17 14.96 -8.78
N LEU A 389 -1.37 15.43 -8.46
CA LEU A 389 -2.49 15.49 -9.39
C LEU A 389 -2.15 16.38 -10.60
N TYR A 390 -1.62 17.58 -10.35
CA TYR A 390 -1.18 18.50 -11.41
C TYR A 390 -0.08 17.91 -12.28
N GLN A 391 0.81 17.10 -11.69
CA GLN A 391 1.81 16.36 -12.47
C GLN A 391 1.16 15.31 -13.40
N LYS A 392 0.08 14.62 -12.94
CA LYS A 392 -0.70 13.68 -13.77
C LYS A 392 -1.42 14.41 -14.93
N THR A 393 -1.96 15.58 -14.66
CA THR A 393 -2.67 16.40 -15.66
C THR A 393 -1.73 17.26 -16.52
N LYS A 394 -0.42 17.14 -16.34
CA LYS A 394 0.64 17.89 -17.04
C LYS A 394 0.61 19.41 -16.77
N CYS A 395 -0.05 19.85 -15.72
CA CYS A 395 0.00 21.23 -15.23
C CYS A 395 1.27 21.41 -14.37
N PHE A 396 2.43 21.41 -15.03
CA PHE A 396 3.72 21.32 -14.33
C PHE A 396 4.08 22.54 -13.51
N SER A 397 3.69 23.73 -13.95
CA SER A 397 3.94 24.99 -13.23
C SER A 397 3.17 25.05 -11.91
N GLU A 398 1.90 24.63 -11.93
CA GLU A 398 1.04 24.54 -10.75
C GLU A 398 1.55 23.45 -9.81
N SER A 399 1.98 22.31 -10.37
CA SER A 399 2.59 21.23 -9.59
C SER A 399 3.84 21.71 -8.83
N GLU A 400 4.72 22.43 -9.52
CA GLU A 400 5.94 22.99 -8.92
C GLU A 400 5.62 23.96 -7.78
N LEU A 401 4.66 24.86 -8.02
CA LEU A 401 4.25 25.83 -6.99
C LEU A 401 3.75 25.12 -5.73
N MET A 402 2.89 24.11 -5.89
CA MET A 402 2.33 23.37 -4.76
C MET A 402 3.41 22.56 -4.00
N TYR A 403 4.34 21.91 -4.71
CA TYR A 403 5.44 21.20 -4.06
C TYR A 403 6.38 22.16 -3.31
N LYS A 404 6.70 23.32 -3.87
CA LYS A 404 7.54 24.32 -3.19
C LYS A 404 6.89 24.84 -1.92
N GLU A 405 5.60 25.17 -1.96
CA GLU A 405 4.86 25.61 -0.77
C GLU A 405 4.82 24.49 0.30
N ALA A 406 4.53 23.26 -0.11
CA ALA A 406 4.56 22.10 0.80
C ALA A 406 5.94 21.91 1.44
N LEU A 407 7.01 22.04 0.64
CA LEU A 407 8.37 21.91 1.11
C LEU A 407 8.75 23.01 2.13
N GLU A 408 8.36 24.23 1.88
CA GLU A 408 8.61 25.36 2.80
C GLU A 408 7.95 25.11 4.17
N ILE A 409 6.68 24.68 4.16
CA ILE A 409 5.95 24.35 5.39
C ILE A 409 6.65 23.20 6.11
N ARG A 410 6.97 22.08 5.41
CA ARG A 410 7.61 20.91 6.01
C ARG A 410 9.01 21.22 6.56
N ARG A 411 9.80 22.03 5.87
CA ARG A 411 11.10 22.50 6.37
C ARG A 411 10.96 23.33 7.66
N ARG A 412 9.98 24.21 7.72
CA ARG A 412 9.69 24.98 8.93
C ARG A 412 9.28 24.05 10.09
N LEU A 413 8.44 23.07 9.86
CA LEU A 413 8.04 22.07 10.87
C LEU A 413 9.24 21.23 11.33
N ALA A 414 10.12 20.82 10.41
CA ALA A 414 11.31 20.04 10.71
C ALA A 414 12.35 20.81 11.56
N GLN A 415 12.35 22.14 11.54
CA GLN A 415 13.19 22.93 12.45
C GLN A 415 12.77 22.76 13.93
N PHE A 416 11.49 22.51 14.19
CA PHE A 416 10.98 22.29 15.55
C PHE A 416 11.01 20.82 15.96
N ASN A 417 10.72 19.92 15.03
CA ASN A 417 10.76 18.48 15.28
C ASN A 417 11.32 17.73 14.05
N PRO A 418 12.66 17.65 13.91
CA PRO A 418 13.29 16.97 12.79
C PRO A 418 12.84 15.52 12.64
N GLN A 419 12.76 14.80 13.75
CA GLN A 419 12.46 13.37 13.75
C GLN A 419 11.06 13.06 13.19
N ALA A 420 10.11 13.96 13.40
CA ALA A 420 8.73 13.81 12.89
C ALA A 420 8.60 14.24 11.42
N TYR A 421 9.31 15.30 10.99
CA TYR A 421 9.01 15.96 9.71
C TYR A 421 10.11 15.85 8.65
N GLU A 422 11.36 15.45 8.99
CA GLU A 422 12.40 15.21 7.99
C GLU A 422 12.00 14.10 6.97
N PRO A 423 11.29 13.03 7.34
CA PRO A 423 10.79 12.06 6.37
C PRO A 423 9.90 12.71 5.30
N ASP A 424 9.03 13.63 5.71
CA ASP A 424 8.13 14.35 4.83
C ASP A 424 8.85 15.38 3.94
N VAL A 425 9.88 16.06 4.49
CA VAL A 425 10.77 16.94 3.70
C VAL A 425 11.43 16.13 2.59
N ALA A 426 12.05 15.00 2.92
CA ALA A 426 12.69 14.14 1.94
C ALA A 426 11.73 13.59 0.88
N GLN A 427 10.50 13.27 1.28
CA GLN A 427 9.47 12.82 0.35
C GLN A 427 9.07 13.93 -0.64
N THR A 428 8.87 15.17 -0.14
CA THR A 428 8.52 16.30 -1.03
C THR A 428 9.65 16.64 -1.98
N LEU A 429 10.89 16.64 -1.49
CA LEU A 429 12.09 16.83 -2.31
C LEU A 429 12.18 15.80 -3.43
N ASN A 430 11.97 14.52 -3.10
CA ASN A 430 11.97 13.44 -4.09
C ASN A 430 10.86 13.63 -5.14
N ASN A 431 9.67 14.06 -4.75
CA ASN A 431 8.55 14.30 -5.66
C ASN A 431 8.82 15.52 -6.57
N LEU A 432 9.37 16.60 -6.00
CA LEU A 432 9.75 17.80 -6.75
C LEU A 432 10.91 17.49 -7.72
N ALA A 433 11.88 16.68 -7.31
CA ALA A 433 12.94 16.20 -8.17
C ALA A 433 12.38 15.40 -9.37
N ALA A 434 11.40 14.52 -9.13
CA ALA A 434 10.74 13.76 -10.18
C ALA A 434 9.95 14.67 -11.15
N LEU A 435 9.38 15.77 -10.66
CA LEU A 435 8.77 16.79 -11.50
C LEU A 435 9.83 17.47 -12.39
N TYR A 436 10.94 17.93 -11.81
CA TYR A 436 12.04 18.54 -12.54
C TYR A 436 12.67 17.59 -13.56
N TYR A 437 12.77 16.31 -13.24
CA TYR A 437 13.18 15.29 -14.21
C TYR A 437 12.25 15.25 -15.43
N LYS A 438 10.92 15.26 -15.21
CA LYS A 438 9.92 15.24 -16.28
C LYS A 438 9.93 16.53 -17.13
N THR A 439 10.20 17.67 -16.51
CA THR A 439 10.30 18.97 -17.18
C THR A 439 11.68 19.26 -17.73
N GLN A 440 12.62 18.30 -17.65
CA GLN A 440 13.99 18.39 -18.14
C GLN A 440 14.86 19.46 -17.42
N CYS A 441 14.45 19.91 -16.24
CA CYS A 441 15.26 20.75 -15.37
C CYS A 441 16.20 19.84 -14.54
N PHE A 442 17.19 19.26 -15.23
CA PHE A 442 18.00 18.19 -14.68
C PHE A 442 18.91 18.62 -13.52
N THR A 443 19.40 19.86 -13.54
CA THR A 443 20.24 20.41 -12.47
C THR A 443 19.46 20.55 -11.17
N GLU A 444 18.25 21.08 -11.24
CA GLU A 444 17.35 21.22 -10.09
C GLU A 444 16.89 19.84 -9.59
N SER A 445 16.60 18.91 -10.51
CA SER A 445 16.26 17.55 -10.17
C SER A 445 17.37 16.87 -9.36
N GLU A 446 18.63 16.98 -9.83
CA GLU A 446 19.79 16.42 -9.14
C GLU A 446 19.96 16.99 -7.73
N ALA A 447 19.86 18.32 -7.61
CA ALA A 447 19.98 18.98 -6.31
C ALA A 447 18.95 18.49 -5.31
N MET A 448 17.68 18.36 -5.72
CA MET A 448 16.59 17.90 -4.87
C MET A 448 16.74 16.42 -4.48
N TYR A 449 17.13 15.55 -5.44
CA TYR A 449 17.39 14.14 -5.10
C TYR A 449 18.55 13.99 -4.11
N LYS A 450 19.65 14.73 -4.27
CA LYS A 450 20.79 14.69 -3.37
C LYS A 450 20.41 15.14 -1.96
N GLU A 451 19.66 16.24 -1.84
CA GLU A 451 19.17 16.71 -0.54
C GLU A 451 18.24 15.66 0.11
N ALA A 452 17.31 15.09 -0.65
CA ALA A 452 16.44 14.02 -0.16
C ALA A 452 17.23 12.80 0.32
N LEU A 453 18.25 12.41 -0.44
CA LEU A 453 19.14 11.28 -0.10
C LEU A 453 19.93 11.53 1.19
N GLU A 454 20.47 12.73 1.36
CA GLU A 454 21.19 13.11 2.58
C GLU A 454 20.31 12.99 3.82
N ILE A 455 19.07 13.51 3.74
CA ILE A 455 18.11 13.40 4.85
C ILE A 455 17.78 11.92 5.11
N ARG A 456 17.48 11.14 4.08
CA ARG A 456 17.13 9.73 4.21
C ARG A 456 18.26 8.89 4.81
N ARG A 457 19.52 9.17 4.42
CA ARG A 457 20.72 8.52 5.01
C ARG A 457 20.88 8.83 6.50
N ARG A 458 20.56 10.06 6.94
CA ARG A 458 20.52 10.37 8.38
C ARG A 458 19.42 9.58 9.09
N LEU A 459 18.24 9.50 8.52
CA LEU A 459 17.11 8.76 9.09
C LEU A 459 17.38 7.25 9.22
N VAL A 460 18.12 6.65 8.27
CA VAL A 460 18.57 5.26 8.34
C VAL A 460 19.38 4.99 9.62
N GLN A 461 20.17 5.94 10.10
CA GLN A 461 20.94 5.75 11.33
C GLN A 461 20.05 5.53 12.56
N SER A 462 18.86 6.10 12.56
CA SER A 462 17.89 5.92 13.66
C SER A 462 16.98 4.72 13.48
N ASN A 463 16.58 4.40 12.24
CA ASN A 463 15.71 3.27 11.93
C ASN A 463 16.00 2.73 10.51
N PRO A 464 17.00 1.82 10.37
CA PRO A 464 17.39 1.26 9.08
C PRO A 464 16.21 0.59 8.36
N GLN A 465 15.45 -0.23 9.07
CA GLN A 465 14.35 -1.02 8.52
C GLN A 465 13.24 -0.16 7.90
N ALA A 466 13.00 1.03 8.46
CA ALA A 466 11.98 1.94 7.95
C ALA A 466 12.47 2.78 6.76
N TYR A 467 13.76 3.14 6.71
CA TYR A 467 14.23 4.16 5.76
C TYR A 467 15.16 3.66 4.65
N GLU A 468 15.76 2.48 4.77
CA GLU A 468 16.60 1.90 3.70
C GLU A 468 15.86 1.76 2.37
N PRO A 469 14.57 1.31 2.30
CA PRO A 469 13.85 1.26 1.04
C PRO A 469 13.73 2.62 0.35
N TYR A 470 13.55 3.69 1.13
CA TYR A 470 13.46 5.04 0.58
C TYR A 470 14.82 5.58 0.10
N VAL A 471 15.93 5.20 0.76
CA VAL A 471 17.28 5.50 0.27
C VAL A 471 17.48 4.85 -1.09
N ALA A 472 17.22 3.55 -1.21
CA ALA A 472 17.36 2.82 -2.46
C ALA A 472 16.48 3.40 -3.58
N GLN A 473 15.24 3.78 -3.27
CA GLN A 473 14.35 4.44 -4.22
C GLN A 473 14.92 5.79 -4.71
N THR A 474 15.50 6.61 -3.81
CA THR A 474 16.09 7.90 -4.21
C THR A 474 17.33 7.70 -5.07
N LEU A 475 18.19 6.76 -4.70
CA LEU A 475 19.38 6.38 -5.47
C LEU A 475 18.99 5.94 -6.88
N LYS A 476 18.00 5.08 -7.01
CA LYS A 476 17.46 4.66 -8.31
C LYS A 476 16.97 5.84 -9.13
N ASN A 477 16.19 6.77 -8.54
CA ASN A 477 15.68 7.94 -9.25
C ASN A 477 16.83 8.87 -9.69
N LEU A 478 17.85 9.05 -8.86
CA LEU A 478 19.06 9.81 -9.18
C LEU A 478 19.86 9.13 -10.29
N ALA A 479 19.98 7.82 -10.25
CA ALA A 479 20.61 7.03 -11.31
C ALA A 479 19.85 7.13 -12.64
N ASP A 480 18.50 7.08 -12.61
CA ASP A 480 17.65 7.32 -13.80
C ASP A 480 17.91 8.73 -14.40
N LEU A 481 18.15 9.74 -13.56
CA LEU A 481 18.52 11.09 -13.99
C LEU A 481 19.91 11.09 -14.67
N TYR A 482 20.90 10.44 -14.06
CA TYR A 482 22.24 10.33 -14.64
C TYR A 482 22.23 9.54 -15.94
N TYR A 483 21.48 8.48 -16.02
CA TYR A 483 21.27 7.75 -17.27
C TYR A 483 20.67 8.67 -18.37
N LYS A 484 19.62 9.42 -18.04
CA LYS A 484 18.97 10.34 -18.97
C LYS A 484 19.90 11.46 -19.46
N THR A 485 20.83 11.89 -18.62
CA THR A 485 21.83 12.93 -18.95
C THR A 485 23.15 12.33 -19.47
N GLN A 486 23.18 11.04 -19.80
CA GLN A 486 24.33 10.29 -20.32
C GLN A 486 25.56 10.26 -19.38
N ARG A 487 25.35 10.49 -18.11
CA ARG A 487 26.36 10.36 -17.05
C ARG A 487 26.40 8.93 -16.55
N PHE A 488 26.73 8.00 -17.44
CA PHE A 488 26.55 6.57 -17.22
C PHE A 488 27.36 6.02 -16.04
N THR A 489 28.59 6.47 -15.83
CA THR A 489 29.44 6.03 -14.71
C THR A 489 28.84 6.39 -13.36
N GLU A 490 28.30 7.60 -13.24
CA GLU A 490 27.62 8.06 -12.03
C GLU A 490 26.31 7.32 -11.82
N GLY A 491 25.55 7.13 -12.89
CA GLY A 491 24.30 6.36 -12.87
C GLY A 491 24.53 4.90 -12.42
N GLU A 492 25.59 4.27 -12.90
CA GLU A 492 25.97 2.91 -12.50
C GLU A 492 26.29 2.82 -11.01
N ALA A 493 27.03 3.81 -10.48
CA ALA A 493 27.38 3.83 -9.06
C ALA A 493 26.14 3.89 -8.16
N GLU A 494 25.22 4.81 -8.47
CA GLU A 494 23.97 4.95 -7.68
C GLU A 494 23.05 3.73 -7.81
N TYR A 495 22.95 3.12 -9.02
CA TYR A 495 22.20 1.87 -9.19
C TYR A 495 22.80 0.73 -8.38
N LYS A 496 24.14 0.60 -8.33
CA LYS A 496 24.82 -0.44 -7.54
C LYS A 496 24.54 -0.27 -6.05
N GLU A 497 24.64 0.95 -5.53
CA GLU A 497 24.33 1.20 -4.11
C GLU A 497 22.86 0.88 -3.80
N ALA A 498 21.93 1.27 -4.68
CA ALA A 498 20.52 0.94 -4.51
C ALA A 498 20.29 -0.58 -4.56
N LEU A 499 20.97 -1.29 -5.47
CA LEU A 499 20.88 -2.73 -5.62
C LEU A 499 21.37 -3.47 -4.37
N GLU A 500 22.49 -3.05 -3.78
CA GLU A 500 23.01 -3.63 -2.54
C GLU A 500 22.00 -3.53 -1.39
N ILE A 501 21.30 -2.40 -1.30
CA ILE A 501 20.25 -2.21 -0.30
C ILE A 501 19.08 -3.15 -0.58
N TYR A 502 18.57 -3.20 -1.82
CA TYR A 502 17.43 -4.05 -2.14
C TYR A 502 17.76 -5.54 -2.04
N HIS A 503 18.97 -5.98 -2.38
CA HIS A 503 19.40 -7.36 -2.14
C HIS A 503 19.36 -7.73 -0.65
N ARG A 504 19.84 -6.84 0.22
CA ARG A 504 19.77 -7.07 1.67
C ARG A 504 18.33 -7.13 2.17
N LEU A 505 17.47 -6.26 1.66
CA LEU A 505 16.03 -6.26 2.00
C LEU A 505 15.32 -7.52 1.46
N ALA A 506 15.66 -7.95 0.23
CA ALA A 506 15.11 -9.14 -0.39
C ALA A 506 15.50 -10.44 0.34
N GLN A 507 16.65 -10.49 1.03
CA GLN A 507 17.00 -11.62 1.89
C GLN A 507 16.00 -11.83 3.03
N SER A 508 15.42 -10.76 3.55
CA SER A 508 14.43 -10.82 4.62
C SER A 508 12.99 -10.91 4.12
N ASN A 509 12.71 -10.33 2.94
CA ASN A 509 11.39 -10.34 2.31
C ASN A 509 11.53 -10.33 0.77
N PRO A 510 11.81 -11.51 0.15
CA PRO A 510 12.02 -11.61 -1.30
C PRO A 510 10.83 -11.10 -2.10
N GLN A 511 9.62 -11.37 -1.65
CA GLN A 511 8.42 -11.03 -2.40
C GLN A 511 8.13 -9.53 -2.44
N ALA A 512 8.51 -8.80 -1.39
CA ALA A 512 8.38 -7.34 -1.38
C ALA A 512 9.45 -6.67 -2.25
N TYR A 513 10.68 -7.21 -2.29
CA TYR A 513 11.82 -6.49 -2.84
C TYR A 513 12.48 -7.13 -4.07
N ASP A 514 12.18 -8.39 -4.42
CA ASP A 514 12.63 -8.99 -5.68
C ASP A 514 12.21 -8.16 -6.92
N PRO A 515 10.99 -7.59 -6.98
CA PRO A 515 10.61 -6.71 -8.08
C PRO A 515 11.49 -5.46 -8.20
N ASP A 516 11.93 -4.88 -7.08
CA ASP A 516 12.84 -3.72 -7.08
C ASP A 516 14.24 -4.13 -7.50
N VAL A 517 14.76 -5.29 -7.04
CA VAL A 517 16.03 -5.86 -7.51
C VAL A 517 15.98 -6.04 -9.02
N ALA A 518 14.96 -6.71 -9.55
CA ALA A 518 14.81 -6.92 -10.98
C ALA A 518 14.72 -5.58 -11.75
N GLN A 519 14.02 -4.59 -11.22
CA GLN A 519 13.92 -3.28 -11.86
C GLN A 519 15.28 -2.59 -11.97
N ILE A 520 16.11 -2.63 -10.92
CA ILE A 520 17.43 -2.00 -10.94
C ILE A 520 18.38 -2.78 -11.83
N GLN A 521 18.41 -4.09 -11.75
CA GLN A 521 19.22 -4.93 -12.63
C GLN A 521 18.86 -4.69 -14.11
N TYR A 522 17.58 -4.59 -14.42
CA TYR A 522 17.14 -4.22 -15.77
C TYR A 522 17.70 -2.85 -16.20
N ARG A 523 17.71 -1.84 -15.30
CA ARG A 523 18.29 -0.52 -15.58
C ARG A 523 19.80 -0.57 -15.79
N ILE A 524 20.51 -1.35 -14.98
CA ILE A 524 21.97 -1.58 -15.15
C ILE A 524 22.22 -2.24 -16.48
N GLY A 525 21.45 -3.27 -16.83
CA GLY A 525 21.56 -3.94 -18.13
C GLY A 525 21.41 -3.00 -19.31
N LEU A 526 20.37 -2.15 -19.31
CA LEU A 526 20.16 -1.13 -20.34
C LEU A 526 21.32 -0.12 -20.40
N LEU A 527 21.80 0.33 -19.24
CA LEU A 527 22.93 1.26 -19.17
C LEU A 527 24.18 0.64 -19.78
N LYS A 528 24.47 -0.63 -19.50
CA LYS A 528 25.60 -1.34 -20.09
C LYS A 528 25.45 -1.55 -21.60
N MET A 529 24.23 -1.80 -22.08
CA MET A 529 23.95 -1.87 -23.53
C MET A 529 24.22 -0.53 -24.22
N ASP A 530 23.78 0.60 -23.67
CA ASP A 530 24.03 1.91 -24.23
C ASP A 530 25.51 2.29 -24.21
N MET A 531 26.26 1.79 -23.22
CA MET A 531 27.74 1.88 -23.19
C MET A 531 28.41 0.92 -24.15
N LYS A 532 27.67 0.06 -24.85
CA LYS A 532 28.16 -1.03 -25.71
C LYS A 532 29.00 -2.10 -24.97
N CYS A 533 28.84 -2.20 -23.67
CA CYS A 533 29.48 -3.20 -22.82
C CYS A 533 28.58 -4.45 -22.72
N TYR A 534 28.37 -5.15 -23.86
CA TYR A 534 27.38 -6.22 -23.99
C TYR A 534 27.65 -7.39 -23.05
N GLU A 535 28.91 -7.76 -22.87
CA GLU A 535 29.29 -8.83 -21.92
C GLU A 535 28.89 -8.48 -20.47
N GLU A 536 29.07 -7.21 -20.07
CA GLU A 536 28.71 -6.73 -18.74
C GLU A 536 27.20 -6.55 -18.56
N ALA A 537 26.42 -6.44 -19.65
CA ALA A 537 24.96 -6.35 -19.62
C ALA A 537 24.28 -7.71 -19.35
N ILE A 538 24.95 -8.81 -19.66
CA ILE A 538 24.38 -10.17 -19.53
C ILE A 538 24.01 -10.52 -18.09
N PRO A 539 24.92 -10.46 -17.08
CA PRO A 539 24.59 -10.86 -15.71
C PRO A 539 23.39 -10.12 -15.10
N PRO A 540 23.25 -8.79 -15.26
CA PRO A 540 22.05 -8.09 -14.84
C PRO A 540 20.76 -8.65 -15.42
N PHE A 541 20.70 -8.89 -16.73
CA PHE A 541 19.50 -9.44 -17.35
C PHE A 541 19.25 -10.92 -16.99
N GLU A 542 20.29 -11.71 -16.77
CA GLU A 542 20.15 -13.08 -16.24
C GLU A 542 19.51 -13.08 -14.86
N GLU A 543 19.87 -12.14 -13.99
CA GLU A 543 19.25 -12.00 -12.68
C GLU A 543 17.78 -11.57 -12.79
N VAL A 544 17.47 -10.59 -13.66
CA VAL A 544 16.07 -10.21 -13.97
C VAL A 544 15.28 -11.44 -14.41
N LEU A 545 15.79 -12.19 -15.40
CA LEU A 545 15.13 -13.38 -15.91
C LEU A 545 14.89 -14.42 -14.80
N ASN A 546 15.87 -14.63 -13.91
CA ASN A 546 15.75 -15.57 -12.80
C ASN A 546 14.66 -15.16 -11.79
N ILE A 547 14.53 -13.87 -11.52
CA ILE A 547 13.47 -13.35 -10.66
C ILE A 547 12.12 -13.48 -11.37
N ASP A 548 12.01 -13.00 -12.61
CA ASP A 548 10.76 -12.98 -13.35
C ASP A 548 10.27 -14.39 -13.71
N ARG A 549 11.17 -15.36 -13.90
CA ARG A 549 10.85 -16.79 -14.05
C ARG A 549 10.10 -17.34 -12.81
N ARG A 550 10.49 -16.95 -11.62
CA ARG A 550 9.80 -17.34 -10.37
C ARG A 550 8.42 -16.69 -10.29
N ILE A 551 8.33 -15.41 -10.62
CA ILE A 551 7.08 -14.65 -10.59
C ILE A 551 6.10 -15.17 -11.65
N PHE A 552 6.56 -15.40 -12.87
CA PHE A 552 5.73 -15.90 -13.98
C PHE A 552 5.09 -17.26 -13.67
N LYS A 553 5.82 -18.18 -13.04
CA LYS A 553 5.28 -19.50 -12.66
C LYS A 553 4.06 -19.43 -11.75
N THR A 554 3.90 -18.32 -11.04
CA THR A 554 2.81 -18.10 -10.07
C THR A 554 1.79 -17.05 -10.55
N ASN A 555 2.19 -16.19 -11.51
CA ASN A 555 1.32 -15.16 -12.07
C ASN A 555 1.49 -15.08 -13.60
N PRO A 556 0.66 -15.83 -14.38
CA PRO A 556 0.72 -15.83 -15.84
C PRO A 556 0.53 -14.44 -16.49
N ALA A 557 -0.06 -13.47 -15.79
CA ALA A 557 -0.20 -12.10 -16.30
C ALA A 557 1.16 -11.41 -16.56
N TRP A 558 2.26 -11.94 -16.01
CA TRP A 558 3.62 -11.44 -16.20
C TRP A 558 4.31 -11.97 -17.47
N ILE A 559 3.63 -12.77 -18.30
CA ILE A 559 4.20 -13.42 -19.49
C ILE A 559 4.88 -12.41 -20.43
N GLN A 560 4.28 -11.22 -20.64
CA GLN A 560 4.85 -10.21 -21.54
C GLN A 560 6.18 -9.65 -21.03
N ARG A 561 6.32 -9.45 -19.72
CA ARG A 561 7.56 -8.99 -19.10
C ARG A 561 8.63 -10.06 -19.21
N TYR A 562 8.28 -11.29 -18.88
CA TYR A 562 9.17 -12.45 -18.97
C TYR A 562 9.68 -12.67 -20.40
N GLU A 563 8.83 -12.55 -21.43
CA GLU A 563 9.25 -12.60 -22.83
C GLU A 563 10.18 -11.46 -23.22
N ASN A 564 9.99 -10.27 -22.70
CA ASN A 564 10.89 -9.14 -22.97
C ASN A 564 12.30 -9.43 -22.41
N ASP A 565 12.40 -10.03 -21.24
CA ASP A 565 13.70 -10.38 -20.64
C ASP A 565 14.41 -11.44 -21.47
N LEU A 566 13.69 -12.48 -21.92
CA LEU A 566 14.20 -13.47 -22.85
C LEU A 566 14.73 -12.82 -24.13
N ASN A 567 14.01 -11.83 -24.68
CA ASN A 567 14.41 -11.11 -25.87
C ASN A 567 15.68 -10.28 -25.66
N TYR A 568 15.83 -9.56 -24.55
CA TYR A 568 17.05 -8.80 -24.26
C TYR A 568 18.27 -9.72 -24.12
N LEU A 569 18.15 -10.83 -23.41
CA LEU A 569 19.23 -11.81 -23.29
C LEU A 569 19.57 -12.47 -24.63
N ASN A 570 18.55 -12.77 -25.45
CA ASN A 570 18.76 -13.27 -26.80
C ASN A 570 19.63 -12.32 -27.63
N LEU A 571 19.27 -11.02 -27.65
CA LEU A 571 20.04 -9.99 -28.37
C LEU A 571 21.48 -9.89 -27.85
N LEU A 572 21.67 -9.92 -26.54
CA LEU A 572 22.99 -9.83 -25.92
C LEU A 572 23.86 -11.05 -26.22
N TYR A 573 23.32 -12.26 -26.08
CA TYR A 573 24.07 -13.47 -26.40
C TYR A 573 24.45 -13.55 -27.88
N TYR A 574 23.57 -13.04 -28.77
CA TYR A 574 23.92 -12.85 -30.18
C TYR A 574 25.07 -11.85 -30.35
N ALA A 575 25.02 -10.71 -29.70
CA ALA A 575 26.03 -9.67 -29.81
C ALA A 575 27.43 -10.15 -29.37
N VAL A 576 27.48 -11.01 -28.35
CA VAL A 576 28.74 -11.62 -27.84
C VAL A 576 29.05 -13.00 -28.47
N LYS A 577 28.29 -13.42 -29.46
CA LYS A 577 28.44 -14.71 -30.15
C LYS A 577 28.35 -15.96 -29.23
N ASN A 578 27.61 -15.88 -28.15
CA ASN A 578 27.35 -16.98 -27.25
C ASN A 578 26.13 -17.80 -27.71
N TYR A 579 26.27 -18.48 -28.83
CA TYR A 579 25.16 -19.21 -29.48
C TYR A 579 24.62 -20.38 -28.67
N LEU A 580 25.43 -20.98 -27.78
CA LEU A 580 24.94 -22.04 -26.89
C LEU A 580 23.93 -21.49 -25.87
N ALA A 581 24.17 -20.29 -25.32
CA ALA A 581 23.23 -19.62 -24.43
C ALA A 581 21.95 -19.23 -25.19
N VAL A 582 22.07 -18.77 -26.45
CA VAL A 582 20.91 -18.52 -27.33
C VAL A 582 20.05 -19.77 -27.48
N TYR A 583 20.66 -20.93 -27.76
CA TYR A 583 19.94 -22.19 -27.88
C TYR A 583 19.19 -22.56 -26.60
N GLN A 584 19.85 -22.44 -25.43
CA GLN A 584 19.24 -22.73 -24.14
C GLN A 584 18.04 -21.78 -23.85
N LEU A 585 18.18 -20.53 -24.21
CA LEU A 585 17.12 -19.52 -24.04
C LEU A 585 15.91 -19.84 -24.93
N HIS A 586 16.15 -20.24 -26.18
CA HIS A 586 15.11 -20.63 -27.12
C HIS A 586 14.36 -21.91 -26.69
N GLN A 587 14.99 -22.83 -26.02
CA GLN A 587 14.31 -24.00 -25.44
C GLN A 587 13.24 -23.58 -24.40
N GLU A 588 13.50 -22.51 -23.64
CA GLU A 588 12.57 -21.99 -22.68
C GLU A 588 11.48 -21.11 -23.34
N TRP A 589 11.85 -20.38 -24.40
CA TRP A 589 10.96 -19.44 -25.06
C TRP A 589 9.97 -20.12 -26.02
N LEU A 590 10.43 -21.14 -26.75
CA LEU A 590 9.63 -21.78 -27.80
C LEU A 590 8.30 -22.38 -27.31
N PRO A 591 8.21 -23.04 -26.13
CA PRO A 591 6.93 -23.50 -25.60
C PRO A 591 5.91 -22.38 -25.41
N ILE A 592 6.34 -21.19 -24.96
CA ILE A 592 5.48 -20.01 -24.78
C ILE A 592 4.94 -19.53 -26.13
N LYS A 593 5.82 -19.47 -27.14
CA LYS A 593 5.43 -19.10 -28.50
C LYS A 593 4.46 -20.11 -29.13
N LYS A 594 4.65 -21.39 -28.84
CA LYS A 594 3.76 -22.47 -29.27
C LYS A 594 2.37 -22.32 -28.69
N GLU A 595 2.25 -22.09 -27.38
CA GLU A 595 0.96 -21.88 -26.71
C GLU A 595 0.20 -20.68 -27.31
N LYS A 596 0.88 -19.57 -27.59
CA LYS A 596 0.29 -18.41 -28.27
C LYS A 596 -0.20 -18.75 -29.67
N TYR A 597 0.62 -19.45 -30.45
CA TYR A 597 0.25 -19.90 -31.79
C TYR A 597 -0.98 -20.83 -31.77
N GLU A 598 -1.02 -21.78 -30.83
CA GLU A 598 -2.18 -22.70 -30.69
C GLU A 598 -3.47 -21.95 -30.32
N ALA A 599 -3.37 -20.82 -29.63
CA ALA A 599 -4.50 -19.96 -29.29
C ALA A 599 -5.02 -19.11 -30.49
N ASP A 600 -4.13 -18.71 -31.40
CA ASP A 600 -4.48 -17.90 -32.60
C ASP A 600 -3.60 -18.29 -33.80
N PRO A 601 -3.87 -19.47 -34.42
CA PRO A 601 -3.05 -19.96 -35.52
C PRO A 601 -3.08 -19.08 -36.77
N GLU A 602 -4.20 -18.44 -37.07
CA GLU A 602 -4.37 -17.67 -38.30
C GLU A 602 -3.50 -16.40 -38.32
N SER A 603 -3.44 -15.68 -37.20
CA SER A 603 -2.67 -14.44 -37.10
C SER A 603 -1.18 -14.66 -36.77
N LEU A 604 -0.82 -15.76 -36.12
CA LEU A 604 0.53 -16.04 -35.63
C LEU A 604 1.31 -17.09 -36.44
N GLN A 605 0.75 -17.58 -37.54
CA GLN A 605 1.36 -18.61 -38.41
C GLN A 605 2.79 -18.24 -38.82
N SER A 606 2.97 -17.07 -39.42
CA SER A 606 4.28 -16.65 -39.94
C SER A 606 5.26 -16.31 -38.83
N GLU A 607 4.78 -15.73 -37.72
CA GLU A 607 5.62 -15.46 -36.54
C GLU A 607 6.14 -16.75 -35.91
N TYR A 608 5.25 -17.74 -35.73
CA TYR A 608 5.65 -19.00 -35.08
C TYR A 608 6.57 -19.83 -35.98
N ALA A 609 6.32 -19.88 -37.29
CA ALA A 609 7.25 -20.51 -38.24
C ALA A 609 8.65 -19.87 -38.19
N GLY A 610 8.70 -18.52 -38.10
CA GLY A 610 9.96 -17.79 -37.89
C GLY A 610 10.66 -18.13 -36.57
N ASN A 611 9.88 -18.30 -35.47
CA ASN A 611 10.46 -18.71 -34.20
C ASN A 611 11.06 -20.14 -34.25
N LEU A 612 10.40 -21.08 -34.97
CA LEU A 612 10.91 -22.40 -35.20
C LEU A 612 12.20 -22.38 -36.06
N ALA A 613 12.24 -21.51 -37.07
CA ALA A 613 13.45 -21.33 -37.87
C ALA A 613 14.62 -20.79 -37.05
N ASN A 614 14.39 -19.79 -36.24
CA ASN A 614 15.40 -19.22 -35.34
C ASN A 614 15.90 -20.27 -34.35
N HIS A 615 15.01 -21.09 -33.81
CA HIS A 615 15.42 -22.20 -32.94
C HIS A 615 16.21 -23.26 -33.69
N SER A 616 15.77 -23.63 -34.89
CA SER A 616 16.54 -24.56 -35.77
C SER A 616 17.95 -24.04 -36.02
N TRP A 617 18.10 -22.76 -36.32
CA TRP A 617 19.41 -22.11 -36.49
C TRP A 617 20.26 -22.20 -35.21
N CYS A 618 19.67 -21.94 -34.03
CA CYS A 618 20.38 -22.07 -32.77
C CYS A 618 20.83 -23.52 -32.47
N CYS A 619 20.01 -24.52 -32.85
CA CYS A 619 20.35 -25.92 -32.73
C CYS A 619 21.63 -26.30 -33.52
N ILE A 620 21.86 -25.67 -34.68
CA ILE A 620 23.09 -25.88 -35.46
C ILE A 620 24.31 -25.44 -34.64
N PHE A 621 24.29 -24.29 -34.02
CA PHE A 621 25.39 -23.81 -33.18
C PHE A 621 25.58 -24.66 -31.91
N ALA A 622 24.51 -25.26 -31.40
CA ALA A 622 24.57 -26.23 -30.30
C ALA A 622 25.01 -27.65 -30.75
N LYS A 623 25.27 -27.82 -32.03
CA LYS A 623 25.61 -29.12 -32.67
C LYS A 623 24.49 -30.16 -32.54
N GLN A 624 23.24 -29.72 -32.41
CA GLN A 624 22.04 -30.54 -32.33
C GLN A 624 21.39 -30.64 -33.74
N TYR A 625 22.10 -31.20 -34.71
CA TYR A 625 21.71 -31.15 -36.13
C TYR A 625 20.39 -31.87 -36.44
N ALA A 626 20.10 -32.96 -35.75
CA ALA A 626 18.83 -33.68 -35.91
C ALA A 626 17.65 -32.87 -35.40
N GLU A 627 17.84 -32.17 -34.29
CA GLU A 627 16.85 -31.23 -33.71
C GLU A 627 16.67 -30.04 -34.62
N ALA A 628 17.75 -29.49 -35.20
CA ALA A 628 17.70 -28.44 -36.19
C ALA A 628 16.85 -28.81 -37.42
N GLU A 629 17.04 -30.03 -37.96
CA GLU A 629 16.20 -30.54 -39.03
C GLU A 629 14.75 -30.64 -38.65
N GLN A 630 14.44 -31.16 -37.46
CA GLN A 630 13.07 -31.32 -36.99
C GLN A 630 12.33 -29.97 -36.97
N TYR A 631 12.94 -28.98 -36.34
CA TYR A 631 12.30 -27.64 -36.23
C TYR A 631 12.23 -26.92 -37.58
N ALA A 632 13.22 -27.08 -38.46
CA ALA A 632 13.13 -26.53 -39.79
C ALA A 632 11.96 -27.14 -40.58
N ARG A 633 11.79 -28.47 -40.52
CA ARG A 633 10.65 -29.14 -41.18
C ARG A 633 9.32 -28.75 -40.58
N GLU A 634 9.23 -28.61 -39.24
CA GLU A 634 8.02 -28.14 -38.56
C GLU A 634 7.68 -26.71 -38.99
N GLY A 635 8.65 -25.81 -39.06
CA GLY A 635 8.46 -24.43 -39.53
C GLY A 635 7.95 -24.35 -40.97
N LEU A 636 8.56 -25.17 -41.89
CA LEU A 636 8.13 -25.24 -43.28
C LEU A 636 6.74 -25.87 -43.45
N ALA A 637 6.32 -26.75 -42.56
CA ALA A 637 4.98 -27.33 -42.58
C ALA A 637 3.91 -26.28 -42.18
N ILE A 638 4.28 -25.31 -41.35
CA ILE A 638 3.42 -24.22 -40.92
C ILE A 638 3.40 -23.09 -41.96
N ASP A 639 4.59 -22.64 -42.45
CA ASP A 639 4.69 -21.57 -43.44
C ASP A 639 5.86 -21.86 -44.41
N SER A 640 5.56 -22.49 -45.54
CA SER A 640 6.56 -22.85 -46.57
C SER A 640 7.07 -21.65 -47.39
N ALA A 641 6.45 -20.45 -47.22
CA ALA A 641 6.89 -19.25 -47.91
C ALA A 641 8.11 -18.56 -47.26
N GLN A 642 8.48 -18.99 -46.07
CA GLN A 642 9.67 -18.46 -45.38
C GLN A 642 10.96 -19.13 -45.87
N TYR A 643 11.50 -18.67 -46.99
CA TYR A 643 12.62 -19.30 -47.67
C TYR A 643 13.88 -19.49 -46.83
N PHE A 644 14.16 -18.60 -45.83
CA PHE A 644 15.35 -18.74 -44.98
C PHE A 644 15.34 -20.01 -44.12
N ILE A 645 14.16 -20.65 -43.88
CA ILE A 645 14.08 -21.91 -43.17
C ILE A 645 14.77 -23.04 -43.98
N TYR A 646 14.77 -22.93 -45.31
CA TYR A 646 15.47 -23.91 -46.16
C TYR A 646 16.98 -23.85 -45.98
N SER A 647 17.58 -22.73 -45.63
CA SER A 647 18.98 -22.60 -45.25
C SER A 647 19.31 -23.50 -44.05
N ASN A 648 18.51 -23.34 -43.00
CA ASN A 648 18.69 -24.14 -41.78
C ASN A 648 18.52 -25.63 -42.04
N LEU A 649 17.52 -26.03 -42.84
CA LEU A 649 17.27 -27.40 -43.19
C LEU A 649 18.43 -27.96 -44.00
N ALA A 650 18.93 -27.25 -45.00
CA ALA A 650 20.03 -27.67 -45.85
C ALA A 650 21.32 -27.90 -45.03
N VAL A 651 21.65 -26.96 -44.15
CA VAL A 651 22.83 -27.06 -43.27
C VAL A 651 22.66 -28.23 -42.28
N ALA A 652 21.49 -28.38 -41.68
CA ALA A 652 21.21 -29.47 -40.75
C ALA A 652 21.41 -30.86 -41.41
N LEU A 653 20.90 -31.02 -42.63
CA LEU A 653 21.10 -32.23 -43.44
C LEU A 653 22.56 -32.45 -43.80
N LEU A 654 23.26 -31.40 -44.25
CA LEU A 654 24.67 -31.45 -44.63
C LEU A 654 25.55 -31.91 -43.44
N PHE A 655 25.33 -31.35 -42.26
CA PHE A 655 26.13 -31.66 -41.08
C PHE A 655 25.80 -33.06 -40.51
N GLN A 656 24.63 -33.60 -40.81
CA GLN A 656 24.28 -35.01 -40.55
C GLN A 656 24.87 -35.98 -41.58
N GLY A 657 25.49 -35.50 -42.68
CA GLY A 657 26.06 -36.32 -43.74
C GLY A 657 25.07 -36.73 -44.81
N ARG A 658 23.94 -36.12 -44.89
CA ARG A 658 22.91 -36.33 -45.93
C ARG A 658 23.13 -35.36 -47.09
N TYR A 659 24.30 -35.52 -47.73
CA TYR A 659 24.80 -34.59 -48.75
C TYR A 659 23.83 -34.40 -49.92
N GLU A 660 23.30 -35.48 -50.50
CA GLU A 660 22.44 -35.41 -51.69
C GLU A 660 21.13 -34.63 -51.40
N GLU A 661 20.57 -34.80 -50.22
CA GLU A 661 19.37 -34.08 -49.82
C GLU A 661 19.67 -32.57 -49.57
N ALA A 662 20.79 -32.30 -48.94
CA ALA A 662 21.23 -30.93 -48.75
C ALA A 662 21.53 -30.22 -50.08
N GLU A 663 22.29 -30.90 -50.98
CA GLU A 663 22.62 -30.37 -52.31
C GLU A 663 21.37 -30.01 -53.11
N GLN A 664 20.33 -30.85 -53.04
CA GLN A 664 19.07 -30.58 -53.74
C GLN A 664 18.45 -29.23 -53.29
N ILE A 665 18.44 -28.96 -51.96
CA ILE A 665 17.91 -27.71 -51.44
C ILE A 665 18.79 -26.53 -51.85
N TYR A 666 20.13 -26.66 -51.77
CA TYR A 666 21.04 -25.61 -52.20
C TYR A 666 20.87 -25.28 -53.68
N ARG A 667 20.71 -26.27 -54.53
CA ARG A 667 20.45 -26.05 -55.99
C ARG A 667 19.12 -25.38 -56.22
N GLN A 668 18.10 -25.76 -55.51
CA GLN A 668 16.75 -25.24 -55.69
C GLN A 668 16.63 -23.76 -55.28
N TYR A 669 17.33 -23.31 -54.25
CA TYR A 669 17.17 -21.99 -53.64
C TYR A 669 18.44 -21.13 -53.78
N LYS A 670 19.45 -21.51 -54.60
CA LYS A 670 20.68 -20.77 -54.70
C LYS A 670 20.49 -19.34 -55.19
N ASP A 671 19.57 -19.12 -56.10
CA ASP A 671 19.33 -17.79 -56.68
C ASP A 671 18.69 -16.80 -55.68
N GLU A 672 17.82 -17.29 -54.78
CA GLU A 672 17.15 -16.53 -53.76
C GLU A 672 17.95 -16.35 -52.46
N LEU A 673 18.79 -17.35 -52.10
CA LEU A 673 19.44 -17.43 -50.78
C LEU A 673 20.98 -17.45 -50.87
N LYS A 674 21.59 -17.16 -52.01
CA LYS A 674 23.05 -17.23 -52.24
C LYS A 674 23.86 -16.56 -51.15
N ASP A 675 23.59 -15.32 -50.90
CA ASP A 675 24.32 -14.50 -49.90
C ASP A 675 24.10 -15.05 -48.47
N SER A 676 22.88 -15.49 -48.16
CA SER A 676 22.53 -16.08 -46.88
C SER A 676 23.26 -17.38 -46.61
N PHE A 677 23.32 -18.30 -47.61
CA PHE A 677 24.02 -19.54 -47.51
C PHE A 677 25.53 -19.36 -47.28
N LEU A 678 26.16 -18.42 -47.98
CA LEU A 678 27.57 -18.14 -47.82
C LEU A 678 27.90 -17.46 -46.49
N ASP A 679 27.05 -16.59 -46.02
CA ASP A 679 27.20 -15.93 -44.71
C ASP A 679 27.00 -16.93 -43.56
N ASP A 680 26.00 -17.78 -43.67
CA ASP A 680 25.78 -18.88 -42.73
C ASP A 680 27.03 -19.77 -42.58
N PHE A 681 27.61 -20.23 -43.68
CA PHE A 681 28.84 -21.05 -43.62
C PHE A 681 30.01 -20.31 -42.99
N LYS A 682 30.13 -19.01 -43.22
CA LYS A 682 31.15 -18.18 -42.56
C LYS A 682 30.92 -18.13 -41.06
N GLN A 683 29.71 -17.90 -40.62
CA GLN A 683 29.36 -17.85 -39.19
C GLN A 683 29.58 -19.20 -38.51
N TYR A 684 29.19 -20.31 -39.15
CA TYR A 684 29.42 -21.69 -38.65
C TYR A 684 30.89 -22.04 -38.57
N ALA A 685 31.69 -21.57 -39.52
CA ALA A 685 33.14 -21.75 -39.50
C ALA A 685 33.81 -20.97 -38.36
N GLU A 686 33.42 -19.70 -38.19
CA GLU A 686 33.89 -18.84 -37.08
C GLU A 686 33.53 -19.44 -35.73
N ALA A 687 32.34 -20.00 -35.59
CA ALA A 687 31.87 -20.65 -34.37
C ALA A 687 32.42 -22.05 -34.13
N GLY A 688 33.12 -22.61 -35.10
CA GLY A 688 33.71 -23.97 -34.98
C GLY A 688 32.67 -25.09 -34.84
N VAL A 689 31.49 -24.89 -35.45
CA VAL A 689 30.40 -25.88 -35.38
C VAL A 689 30.30 -26.78 -36.60
N ILE A 690 31.09 -26.54 -37.66
CA ILE A 690 31.15 -27.40 -38.83
C ILE A 690 31.85 -28.71 -38.43
N PRO A 691 31.22 -29.88 -38.56
CA PRO A 691 31.87 -31.15 -38.28
C PRO A 691 33.11 -31.36 -39.15
N GLU A 692 34.18 -31.85 -38.57
CA GLU A 692 35.48 -32.02 -39.28
C GLU A 692 35.31 -32.85 -40.56
N GLU A 693 34.55 -33.93 -40.46
CA GLU A 693 34.26 -34.85 -41.57
C GLU A 693 33.34 -34.22 -42.66
N ARG A 694 32.74 -33.04 -42.40
CA ARG A 694 31.86 -32.34 -43.34
C ARG A 694 32.50 -31.14 -44.02
N LYS A 695 33.70 -30.74 -43.64
CA LYS A 695 34.39 -29.59 -44.24
C LYS A 695 34.52 -29.69 -45.74
N THR A 696 34.84 -30.88 -46.26
CA THR A 696 34.94 -31.12 -47.70
C THR A 696 33.59 -30.98 -48.40
N ASP A 697 32.51 -31.43 -47.77
CA ASP A 697 31.17 -31.33 -48.31
C ASP A 697 30.73 -29.85 -48.32
N VAL A 698 31.05 -29.08 -47.29
CA VAL A 698 30.80 -27.63 -47.24
C VAL A 698 31.49 -26.89 -48.38
N GLU A 699 32.77 -27.20 -48.65
CA GLU A 699 33.48 -26.55 -49.72
C GLU A 699 32.93 -26.94 -51.11
N ARG A 700 32.40 -28.15 -51.26
CA ARG A 700 31.69 -28.55 -52.52
C ARG A 700 30.38 -27.78 -52.66
N ILE A 701 29.60 -27.58 -51.61
CA ILE A 701 28.36 -26.81 -51.64
C ILE A 701 28.66 -25.31 -51.90
N LYS A 702 29.69 -24.72 -51.31
CA LYS A 702 30.10 -23.35 -51.59
C LYS A 702 30.35 -23.10 -53.08
N ARG A 703 31.13 -24.02 -53.71
CA ARG A 703 31.36 -23.92 -55.17
C ARG A 703 30.08 -24.02 -55.97
N LEU A 704 29.17 -24.93 -55.58
CA LEU A 704 27.87 -25.08 -56.22
C LEU A 704 27.01 -23.82 -56.13
N ILE A 705 27.10 -23.07 -55.02
CA ILE A 705 26.38 -21.83 -54.82
C ILE A 705 27.01 -20.67 -55.57
N GLU A 706 28.33 -20.65 -55.74
CA GLU A 706 29.09 -19.62 -56.46
C GLU A 706 28.96 -19.74 -57.97
N GLU A 707 28.87 -21.01 -58.49
CA GLU A 707 28.56 -21.33 -59.88
C GLU A 707 27.14 -20.89 -60.30
#